data_c4005d1535c3731b043db1fcddd6947b
#
_entry.id   c4005d1535c3731b043db1fcddd6947b
#
_cell.length_a   1.000
_cell.length_b   1.000
_cell.length_c   1.000
_cell.angle_alpha   90.00
_cell.angle_beta   90.00
_cell.angle_gamma   90.00
#
_symmetry.space_group_name_H-M   'P 1'
#
loop_
_entity.id
_entity.type
_entity.pdbx_description
1 polymer ?
#
loop_
_entity_poly.entity_id
_entity_poly.type
_entity_poly.pdbx_seq_one_letter_code
_entity_poly.pdbx_strand_id
1 'polypeptide(L)'
;VLVMLFVLLSRLDNRFGKIEKELNEIKKRMEDYLKVQQKMTTEEHKPKEEILVKETEAVPLMSQMTEHVTVVKAAQQGTVVQEKQESVIETVREALEETPEKTVETELEEICVEAVRKESAKSPTVPVIPVAPAVSRQKKQVNYEKFIGENLFGKIGILIFVIGVGFFVKYAIDKNWINETFRTVLGFLTGAVLLAVAERLQKKYRTFSSLLAGGAFAVFYLTVAIAFHYYHIFSQTMAFIILIGVTVFMSVLSVVYNRRELAIISLVGGFLAPFIVSSGEGSYLVLFTYVSILNLGMFGLSIYKKWGELPIISFVFTWLIMGIFLLFSYTSSSTVISGHLFLFTTLFYFIFLLPVFSILRGEDMRTMSRGLVFVIITNNFIYLLSGALFLRNMGWSFKASGLLSLFIALVNLGLVLWLWKSRKDYKFLVYTTLGLVLTFVSITVPIQLDGNYITLVWASEMVLLLWLYIKSRIRVYEYAAKILVGLTFISYLMDICSVVMHEHHAVSTIFLNSSFATSLFVGLATGAFALLIGYYRSFFSTARQLKYGFWNPFMLFVSVAILYYTFMMEFHLHFEGATRSGAMFLFTAIAISSVCYAFRKRFPITQYLTFYMLAIGINTLVYIINIWGDQWENMAFVPVVLRWFTAAFVIANIYYVARQYYLLIGIKSRFTIYLNILVTLLWVTMVRSFLWQVGVDDFSAGLSLSLSIAGFVQMGLGMRLHQKVMRMISLSTFGIVLLKLVFDDL
;
A
#
# COMPACT_ATOMS: atom_id res chain seq x y z
N VAL A 1 -19.66 -5.23 -11.35
CA VAL A 1 -18.37 -5.70 -10.88
C VAL A 1 -18.23 -5.45 -9.39
N LEU A 2 -18.41 -4.21 -8.87
CA LEU A 2 -18.29 -3.89 -7.44
C LEU A 2 -19.23 -4.70 -6.54
N VAL A 3 -20.50 -4.84 -6.92
CA VAL A 3 -21.49 -5.66 -6.19
C VAL A 3 -21.09 -7.14 -6.17
N MET A 4 -20.62 -7.66 -7.31
CA MET A 4 -20.14 -9.05 -7.42
C MET A 4 -18.85 -9.27 -6.61
N LEU A 5 -17.97 -8.27 -6.59
CA LEU A 5 -16.77 -8.24 -5.76
C LEU A 5 -17.12 -8.23 -4.26
N PHE A 6 -18.12 -7.43 -3.85
CA PHE A 6 -18.60 -7.35 -2.48
C PHE A 6 -19.22 -8.68 -1.99
N VAL A 7 -20.03 -9.33 -2.83
CA VAL A 7 -20.60 -10.66 -2.54
C VAL A 7 -19.50 -11.72 -2.43
N LEU A 8 -18.47 -11.64 -3.29
CA LEU A 8 -17.31 -12.52 -3.26
C LEU A 8 -16.49 -12.31 -1.98
N LEU A 9 -16.25 -11.05 -1.60
CA LEU A 9 -15.52 -10.69 -0.38
C LEU A 9 -16.27 -11.11 0.88
N SER A 10 -17.59 -10.98 0.92
CA SER A 10 -18.44 -11.47 2.02
C SER A 10 -18.37 -13.00 2.16
N ARG A 11 -18.35 -13.74 1.03
CA ARG A 11 -18.17 -15.21 1.04
C ARG A 11 -16.76 -15.62 1.45
N LEU A 12 -15.73 -14.81 1.11
CA LEU A 12 -14.36 -14.96 1.58
C LEU A 12 -14.28 -14.82 3.10
N ASP A 13 -14.93 -13.80 3.64
CA ASP A 13 -14.92 -13.50 5.07
C ASP A 13 -15.51 -14.67 5.88
N ASN A 14 -16.65 -15.22 5.44
CA ASN A 14 -17.27 -16.37 6.07
C ASN A 14 -16.41 -17.64 6.04
N ARG A 15 -15.62 -17.86 4.97
CA ARG A 15 -14.69 -18.98 4.90
C ARG A 15 -13.43 -18.76 5.74
N PHE A 16 -12.92 -17.52 5.79
CA PHE A 16 -11.79 -17.18 6.66
C PHE A 16 -12.14 -17.28 8.14
N GLY A 17 -13.33 -16.85 8.54
CA GLY A 17 -13.82 -17.02 9.92
C GLY A 17 -13.92 -18.50 10.33
N LYS A 18 -14.25 -19.39 9.37
CA LYS A 18 -14.26 -20.83 9.63
C LYS A 18 -12.85 -21.41 9.79
N ILE A 19 -11.90 -20.99 8.94
CA ILE A 19 -10.50 -21.43 9.02
C ILE A 19 -9.83 -20.87 10.29
N GLU A 20 -10.14 -19.64 10.69
CA GLU A 20 -9.63 -19.04 11.93
C GLU A 20 -10.12 -19.80 13.18
N LYS A 21 -11.39 -20.25 13.17
CA LYS A 21 -11.92 -21.13 14.23
C LYS A 21 -11.19 -22.48 14.27
N GLU A 22 -11.00 -23.12 13.10
CA GLU A 22 -10.27 -24.39 13.00
C GLU A 22 -8.80 -24.22 13.44
N LEU A 23 -8.15 -23.10 13.11
CA LEU A 23 -6.78 -22.80 13.52
C LEU A 23 -6.67 -22.56 15.03
N ASN A 24 -7.64 -21.89 15.62
CA ASN A 24 -7.70 -21.67 17.08
C ASN A 24 -8.00 -22.96 17.85
N GLU A 25 -8.80 -23.86 17.28
CA GLU A 25 -9.00 -25.20 17.83
C GLU A 25 -7.72 -26.04 17.80
N ILE A 26 -6.99 -26.02 16.68
CA ILE A 26 -5.70 -26.72 16.55
C ILE A 26 -4.68 -26.12 17.54
N LYS A 27 -4.63 -24.81 17.68
CA LYS A 27 -3.76 -24.14 18.65
C LYS A 27 -4.10 -24.56 20.08
N LYS A 28 -5.38 -24.62 20.43
CA LYS A 28 -5.83 -25.06 21.75
C LYS A 28 -5.46 -26.51 22.00
N ARG A 29 -5.66 -27.44 21.04
CA ARG A 29 -5.23 -28.83 21.14
C ARG A 29 -3.72 -28.98 21.32
N MET A 30 -2.93 -28.14 20.65
CA MET A 30 -1.49 -28.10 20.75
C MET A 30 -1.02 -27.59 22.12
N GLU A 31 -1.68 -26.56 22.66
CA GLU A 31 -1.44 -26.09 24.04
C GLU A 31 -1.83 -27.13 25.10
N ASP A 32 -2.92 -27.85 24.91
CA ASP A 32 -3.34 -28.95 25.79
C ASP A 32 -2.36 -30.14 25.70
N TYR A 33 -1.86 -30.45 24.50
CA TYR A 33 -0.83 -31.48 24.29
C TYR A 33 0.49 -31.13 25.01
N LEU A 34 0.91 -29.86 24.91
CA LEU A 34 2.10 -29.36 25.60
C LEU A 34 1.94 -29.42 27.16
N LYS A 35 0.75 -29.11 27.67
CA LYS A 35 0.44 -29.22 29.10
C LYS A 35 0.48 -30.68 29.58
N VAL A 36 0.01 -31.63 28.77
CA VAL A 36 0.08 -33.05 29.06
C VAL A 36 1.53 -33.54 29.06
N GLN A 37 2.34 -33.12 28.07
CA GLN A 37 3.78 -33.42 28.03
C GLN A 37 4.53 -32.84 29.24
N GLN A 38 4.23 -31.59 29.63
CA GLN A 38 4.80 -30.98 30.83
C GLN A 38 4.41 -31.72 32.10
N LYS A 39 3.17 -32.22 32.21
CA LYS A 39 2.76 -33.06 33.33
C LYS A 39 3.47 -34.41 33.35
N MET A 40 3.65 -35.07 32.20
CA MET A 40 4.39 -36.33 32.08
C MET A 40 5.86 -36.17 32.50
N THR A 41 6.52 -35.09 32.06
CA THR A 41 7.91 -34.79 32.47
C THR A 41 8.02 -34.40 33.92
N THR A 42 6.97 -33.86 34.53
CA THR A 42 6.94 -33.55 35.98
C THR A 42 6.64 -34.76 36.83
N GLU A 43 5.93 -35.76 36.30
CA GLU A 43 5.67 -37.04 36.97
C GLU A 43 6.86 -38.03 36.87
N GLU A 44 7.67 -37.97 35.81
CA GLU A 44 8.91 -38.75 35.67
C GLU A 44 10.05 -38.28 36.60
N HIS A 45 9.94 -37.09 37.19
CA HIS A 45 10.92 -36.55 38.13
C HIS A 45 10.47 -36.58 39.61
N LYS A 46 9.47 -37.38 39.97
CA LYS A 46 9.24 -37.73 41.37
C LYS A 46 10.18 -38.88 41.77
N PRO A 47 11.09 -38.69 42.74
CA PRO A 47 11.93 -39.78 43.22
C PRO A 47 11.05 -40.87 43.80
N LYS A 48 11.29 -42.11 43.39
CA LYS A 48 10.81 -43.31 44.08
C LYS A 48 11.49 -43.42 45.44
N GLU A 49 10.93 -42.77 46.45
CA GLU A 49 11.28 -42.98 47.85
C GLU A 49 10.00 -42.90 48.66
N GLU A 50 9.36 -44.09 48.81
CA GLU A 50 8.45 -44.40 49.91
C GLU A 50 8.08 -45.89 49.82
N ILE A 51 9.00 -46.73 50.12
CA ILE A 51 8.76 -48.07 50.83
C ILE A 51 10.04 -48.40 51.54
N LEU A 52 10.19 -48.01 52.77
CA LEU A 52 10.59 -48.83 53.92
C LEU A 52 10.83 -47.94 55.17
N VAL A 53 10.34 -48.49 56.25
CA VAL A 53 10.71 -48.20 57.63
C VAL A 53 9.80 -47.21 58.37
N LYS A 54 8.84 -47.81 59.05
CA LYS A 54 8.35 -47.35 60.35
C LYS A 54 9.46 -47.53 61.38
N GLU A 55 9.47 -46.65 62.32
CA GLU A 55 10.17 -46.56 63.64
C GLU A 55 11.33 -45.56 63.62
N THR A 56 11.20 -44.47 64.25
CA THR A 56 11.45 -44.10 65.62
C THR A 56 11.31 -42.58 65.81
N GLU A 57 10.67 -42.21 66.89
CA GLU A 57 10.58 -40.85 67.42
C GLU A 57 11.95 -40.22 67.70
N ALA A 58 12.15 -38.96 67.43
CA ALA A 58 12.57 -37.93 68.37
C ALA A 58 13.23 -36.70 67.69
N VAL A 59 12.69 -35.55 68.01
CA VAL A 59 13.29 -34.23 68.26
C VAL A 59 13.50 -33.32 67.03
N PRO A 60 12.84 -32.16 67.04
CA PRO A 60 12.98 -31.10 66.03
C PRO A 60 14.06 -30.10 66.43
N LEU A 61 14.88 -29.64 65.55
CA LEU A 61 15.61 -28.37 65.65
C LEU A 61 16.75 -28.25 64.59
N MET A 62 16.45 -28.23 63.31
CA MET A 62 17.49 -27.86 62.34
C MET A 62 16.96 -27.53 60.95
N SER A 63 15.70 -27.11 60.74
CA SER A 63 15.18 -26.81 59.44
C SER A 63 15.01 -25.29 59.12
N GLN A 64 15.43 -24.42 60.03
CA GLN A 64 15.30 -22.95 59.83
C GLN A 64 16.58 -22.23 59.42
N MET A 65 17.71 -22.91 59.26
CA MET A 65 18.98 -22.26 58.86
C MET A 65 19.38 -22.48 57.41
N THR A 66 18.68 -23.29 56.62
CA THR A 66 19.04 -23.57 55.24
C THR A 66 18.29 -22.71 54.23
N GLU A 67 17.14 -22.13 54.60
CA GLU A 67 16.39 -21.22 53.69
C GLU A 67 16.99 -19.82 53.60
N HIS A 68 17.65 -19.32 54.65
CA HIS A 68 18.27 -17.97 54.62
C HIS A 68 19.57 -17.88 53.81
N VAL A 69 20.27 -19.01 53.62
CA VAL A 69 21.55 -19.03 52.84
C VAL A 69 21.28 -19.05 51.31
N THR A 70 20.16 -19.63 50.87
CA THR A 70 19.81 -19.71 49.43
C THR A 70 19.26 -18.38 48.91
N VAL A 71 18.55 -17.61 49.72
CA VAL A 71 18.00 -16.30 49.32
C VAL A 71 19.09 -15.23 49.26
N VAL A 72 20.11 -15.29 50.17
CA VAL A 72 21.22 -14.34 50.14
C VAL A 72 22.17 -14.58 48.97
N LYS A 73 22.34 -15.82 48.49
CA LYS A 73 23.13 -16.12 47.28
C LYS A 73 22.45 -15.71 45.98
N ALA A 74 21.10 -15.76 45.92
CA ALA A 74 20.34 -15.28 44.75
C ALA A 74 20.29 -13.75 44.68
N ALA A 75 20.26 -13.07 45.84
CA ALA A 75 20.29 -11.59 45.87
C ALA A 75 21.66 -11.01 45.53
N GLN A 76 22.75 -11.67 45.88
CA GLN A 76 24.10 -11.26 45.53
C GLN A 76 24.46 -11.45 44.06
N GLN A 77 23.86 -12.43 43.36
CA GLN A 77 24.05 -12.61 41.93
C GLN A 77 23.26 -11.58 41.10
N GLY A 78 22.12 -11.10 41.60
CA GLY A 78 21.33 -10.05 40.95
C GLY A 78 22.02 -8.68 40.96
N THR A 79 22.66 -8.32 42.07
CA THR A 79 23.35 -7.05 42.27
C THR A 79 24.65 -6.92 41.40
N VAL A 80 25.37 -8.03 41.26
CA VAL A 80 26.60 -8.06 40.44
C VAL A 80 26.33 -7.95 38.94
N VAL A 81 25.13 -8.35 38.46
CA VAL A 81 24.75 -8.21 37.06
C VAL A 81 24.31 -6.77 36.74
N GLN A 82 23.68 -6.07 37.68
CA GLN A 82 23.27 -4.68 37.50
C GLN A 82 24.49 -3.73 37.54
N GLU A 83 25.41 -3.93 38.46
CA GLU A 83 26.63 -3.11 38.55
C GLU A 83 27.56 -3.27 37.34
N LYS A 84 27.54 -4.46 36.67
CA LYS A 84 28.27 -4.70 35.41
C LYS A 84 27.60 -4.12 34.19
N GLN A 85 26.29 -3.93 34.19
CA GLN A 85 25.58 -3.26 33.10
C GLN A 85 25.73 -1.74 33.15
N GLU A 86 25.73 -1.14 34.34
CA GLU A 86 25.97 0.29 34.48
C GLU A 86 27.42 0.69 34.11
N SER A 87 28.42 -0.11 34.50
CA SER A 87 29.82 0.16 34.12
C SER A 87 30.10 0.05 32.62
N VAL A 88 29.37 -0.79 31.89
CA VAL A 88 29.51 -0.92 30.43
C VAL A 88 28.80 0.24 29.72
N ILE A 89 27.69 0.71 30.26
CA ILE A 89 26.96 1.86 29.70
C ILE A 89 27.74 3.16 29.90
N GLU A 90 28.44 3.32 31.02
CA GLU A 90 29.27 4.48 31.30
C GLU A 90 30.54 4.53 30.45
N THR A 91 31.19 3.39 30.22
CA THR A 91 32.37 3.28 29.31
C THR A 91 32.00 3.51 27.84
N VAL A 92 30.78 3.15 27.41
CA VAL A 92 30.30 3.43 26.05
C VAL A 92 29.87 4.88 25.90
N ARG A 93 29.46 5.55 26.98
CA ARG A 93 29.08 6.96 26.96
C ARG A 93 30.30 7.90 26.90
N GLU A 94 31.36 7.57 27.60
CA GLU A 94 32.64 8.30 27.50
C GLU A 94 33.32 8.14 26.14
N ALA A 95 33.19 6.97 25.48
CA ALA A 95 33.75 6.73 24.14
C ALA A 95 32.98 7.46 23.01
N LEU A 96 31.73 7.90 23.27
CA LEU A 96 30.90 8.59 22.28
C LEU A 96 31.08 10.12 22.29
N GLU A 97 31.74 10.69 23.30
CA GLU A 97 31.93 12.15 23.41
C GLU A 97 33.26 12.65 22.76
N GLU A 98 34.18 11.76 22.34
CA GLU A 98 35.53 12.16 21.88
C GLU A 98 35.86 11.99 20.40
N THR A 99 34.93 11.58 19.49
CA THR A 99 35.28 11.37 18.08
C THR A 99 34.28 11.95 17.07
N PRO A 100 34.74 12.58 15.99
CA PRO A 100 33.84 13.17 14.98
C PRO A 100 33.26 12.13 14.01
N GLU A 101 32.05 12.37 13.65
CA GLU A 101 30.94 11.66 13.04
C GLU A 101 31.13 10.85 11.73
N LYS A 102 32.32 10.36 11.38
CA LYS A 102 32.52 9.64 10.09
C LYS A 102 33.21 8.27 10.15
N THR A 103 33.56 7.74 11.34
CA THR A 103 34.29 6.46 11.46
C THR A 103 33.59 5.43 12.35
N VAL A 104 32.40 5.71 12.84
CA VAL A 104 31.77 4.95 13.94
C VAL A 104 31.11 3.63 13.49
N GLU A 105 30.72 3.49 12.23
CA GLU A 105 30.04 2.26 11.77
C GLU A 105 30.98 1.06 11.55
N THR A 106 32.24 1.30 11.19
CA THR A 106 33.20 0.22 10.91
C THR A 106 33.89 -0.30 12.18
N GLU A 107 34.12 0.57 13.17
CA GLU A 107 34.72 0.15 14.44
C GLU A 107 33.73 -0.54 15.39
N LEU A 108 32.43 -0.25 15.31
CA LEU A 108 31.39 -0.94 16.09
C LEU A 108 31.19 -2.40 15.67
N GLU A 109 31.39 -2.74 14.40
CA GLU A 109 31.34 -4.14 13.94
C GLU A 109 32.56 -4.94 14.42
N GLU A 110 33.75 -4.37 14.46
CA GLU A 110 34.97 -5.05 14.95
C GLU A 110 34.92 -5.28 16.47
N ILE A 111 34.44 -4.31 17.25
CA ILE A 111 34.34 -4.43 18.73
C ILE A 111 33.29 -5.48 19.11
N CYS A 112 32.16 -5.59 18.40
CA CYS A 112 31.16 -6.64 18.63
C CYS A 112 31.69 -8.05 18.29
N VAL A 113 32.49 -8.19 17.25
CA VAL A 113 33.06 -9.48 16.86
C VAL A 113 34.13 -9.93 17.86
N GLU A 114 34.92 -9.02 18.43
CA GLU A 114 35.96 -9.35 19.41
C GLU A 114 35.42 -9.64 20.80
N ALA A 115 34.31 -9.00 21.22
CA ALA A 115 33.61 -9.32 22.46
C ALA A 115 32.98 -10.72 22.43
N VAL A 116 32.36 -11.11 21.32
CA VAL A 116 31.79 -12.45 21.14
C VAL A 116 32.87 -13.55 21.08
N ARG A 117 34.07 -13.22 20.59
CA ARG A 117 35.20 -14.17 20.49
C ARG A 117 35.89 -14.43 21.83
N LYS A 118 35.88 -13.48 22.78
CA LYS A 118 36.46 -13.63 24.13
C LYS A 118 35.53 -14.40 25.08
N GLU A 119 34.22 -14.40 24.83
CA GLU A 119 33.27 -15.13 25.65
C GLU A 119 33.19 -16.64 25.31
N SER A 120 33.57 -17.02 24.08
CA SER A 120 33.57 -18.42 23.61
C SER A 120 34.72 -19.28 24.13
N ALA A 121 35.69 -18.71 24.87
CA ALA A 121 36.90 -19.40 25.28
C ALA A 121 36.90 -19.88 26.77
N LYS A 122 35.80 -19.66 27.52
CA LYS A 122 35.72 -20.07 28.94
C LYS A 122 34.37 -20.62 29.30
N SER A 123 34.11 -21.89 28.97
CA SER A 123 33.06 -22.68 29.64
C SER A 123 33.41 -24.18 29.66
N PRO A 124 33.17 -24.88 30.78
CA PRO A 124 33.57 -26.27 30.97
C PRO A 124 32.62 -27.23 30.25
N THR A 125 33.19 -28.29 29.72
CA THR A 125 32.59 -29.41 29.02
C THR A 125 31.47 -30.10 29.83
N VAL A 126 30.26 -30.14 29.20
CA VAL A 126 29.14 -31.01 29.59
C VAL A 126 28.89 -32.03 28.48
N PRO A 127 28.59 -33.31 28.77
CA PRO A 127 28.56 -34.37 27.77
C PRO A 127 27.41 -34.22 26.75
N VAL A 128 27.74 -34.42 25.49
CA VAL A 128 26.90 -34.24 24.31
C VAL A 128 25.96 -35.45 24.16
N ILE A 129 24.66 -35.18 24.10
CA ILE A 129 23.63 -36.07 23.56
C ILE A 129 23.54 -35.80 22.06
N PRO A 130 23.53 -36.81 21.17
CA PRO A 130 23.53 -36.55 19.71
C PRO A 130 22.17 -36.01 19.24
N VAL A 131 22.17 -34.75 18.89
CA VAL A 131 21.07 -34.09 18.15
C VAL A 131 21.32 -34.31 16.68
N ALA A 132 20.29 -34.73 15.94
CA ALA A 132 20.29 -34.91 14.49
C ALA A 132 20.78 -33.64 13.78
N PRO A 133 21.53 -33.76 12.66
CA PRO A 133 22.20 -32.63 12.06
C PRO A 133 21.18 -31.63 11.49
N ALA A 134 21.18 -30.41 12.03
CA ALA A 134 20.58 -29.26 11.41
C ALA A 134 21.28 -29.05 10.06
N VAL A 135 20.49 -29.09 8.97
CA VAL A 135 20.97 -28.78 7.62
C VAL A 135 21.48 -27.35 7.60
N SER A 136 22.76 -27.18 7.83
CA SER A 136 23.50 -25.97 7.57
C SER A 136 23.32 -25.62 6.09
N ARG A 137 22.66 -24.53 5.78
CA ARG A 137 22.73 -23.88 4.45
C ARG A 137 24.16 -23.37 4.30
N GLN A 138 25.06 -24.25 3.85
CA GLN A 138 26.34 -23.83 3.32
C GLN A 138 26.08 -22.78 2.23
N LYS A 139 26.45 -21.52 2.49
CA LYS A 139 26.72 -20.56 1.41
C LYS A 139 27.68 -21.29 0.45
N LYS A 140 27.19 -21.66 -0.74
CA LYS A 140 28.06 -22.16 -1.82
C LYS A 140 29.15 -21.13 -1.99
N GLN A 141 30.34 -21.42 -1.47
CA GLN A 141 31.53 -20.71 -1.89
C GLN A 141 31.60 -20.89 -3.40
N VAL A 142 31.44 -19.81 -4.13
CA VAL A 142 31.62 -19.80 -5.57
C VAL A 142 33.12 -20.02 -5.76
N ASN A 143 33.49 -21.24 -6.17
CA ASN A 143 34.85 -21.57 -6.49
C ASN A 143 35.18 -20.82 -7.79
N TYR A 144 35.75 -19.63 -7.68
CA TYR A 144 36.02 -18.73 -8.82
C TYR A 144 36.90 -19.38 -9.85
N GLU A 145 37.86 -20.25 -9.44
CA GLU A 145 38.69 -21.02 -10.36
C GLU A 145 37.88 -22.01 -11.21
N LYS A 146 36.92 -22.72 -10.59
CA LYS A 146 36.02 -23.62 -11.29
C LYS A 146 35.01 -22.88 -12.16
N PHE A 147 34.53 -21.73 -11.71
CA PHE A 147 33.63 -20.86 -12.49
C PHE A 147 34.36 -20.25 -13.70
N ILE A 148 35.60 -19.79 -13.52
CA ILE A 148 36.42 -19.23 -14.59
C ILE A 148 36.86 -20.32 -15.56
N GLY A 149 37.37 -21.46 -15.07
CA GLY A 149 37.88 -22.54 -15.92
C GLY A 149 36.80 -23.28 -16.70
N GLU A 150 35.71 -23.72 -16.03
CA GLU A 150 34.70 -24.57 -16.70
C GLU A 150 33.59 -23.73 -17.39
N ASN A 151 33.25 -22.54 -16.90
CA ASN A 151 32.12 -21.80 -17.46
C ASN A 151 32.52 -20.58 -18.31
N LEU A 152 33.58 -19.85 -17.97
CA LEU A 152 33.93 -18.62 -18.68
C LEU A 152 34.83 -18.93 -19.91
N PHE A 153 35.89 -19.68 -19.74
CA PHE A 153 36.80 -20.01 -20.84
C PHE A 153 36.13 -20.86 -21.92
N GLY A 154 35.25 -21.80 -21.54
CA GLY A 154 34.48 -22.56 -22.51
C GLY A 154 33.55 -21.69 -23.34
N LYS A 155 32.87 -20.72 -22.74
CA LYS A 155 31.98 -19.79 -23.45
C LYS A 155 32.73 -18.80 -24.34
N ILE A 156 33.84 -18.25 -23.83
CA ILE A 156 34.72 -17.38 -24.63
C ILE A 156 35.36 -18.15 -25.76
N GLY A 157 35.84 -19.36 -25.52
CA GLY A 157 36.43 -20.22 -26.56
C GLY A 157 35.49 -20.51 -27.71
N ILE A 158 34.21 -20.82 -27.44
CA ILE A 158 33.21 -21.02 -28.46
C ILE A 158 32.86 -19.72 -29.19
N LEU A 159 32.76 -18.59 -28.47
CA LEU A 159 32.55 -17.30 -29.11
C LEU A 159 33.67 -16.96 -30.09
N ILE A 160 34.92 -17.11 -29.64
CA ILE A 160 36.11 -16.88 -30.46
C ILE A 160 36.12 -17.85 -31.66
N PHE A 161 35.74 -19.12 -31.44
CA PHE A 161 35.67 -20.11 -32.51
C PHE A 161 34.60 -19.74 -33.57
N VAL A 162 33.41 -19.34 -33.15
CA VAL A 162 32.34 -18.89 -34.07
C VAL A 162 32.75 -17.65 -34.86
N ILE A 163 33.39 -16.69 -34.19
CA ILE A 163 33.96 -15.49 -34.83
C ILE A 163 35.08 -15.92 -35.82
N GLY A 164 35.96 -16.84 -35.42
CA GLY A 164 37.04 -17.36 -36.27
C GLY A 164 36.52 -18.06 -37.52
N VAL A 165 35.47 -18.88 -37.40
CA VAL A 165 34.80 -19.49 -38.57
C VAL A 165 34.19 -18.40 -39.46
N GLY A 166 33.58 -17.37 -38.90
CA GLY A 166 33.04 -16.23 -39.66
C GLY A 166 34.13 -15.50 -40.46
N PHE A 167 35.26 -15.20 -39.83
CA PHE A 167 36.42 -14.60 -40.51
C PHE A 167 37.04 -15.50 -41.56
N PHE A 168 37.15 -16.80 -41.30
CA PHE A 168 37.64 -17.76 -42.28
C PHE A 168 36.76 -17.83 -43.52
N VAL A 169 35.44 -17.87 -43.31
CA VAL A 169 34.46 -17.84 -44.41
C VAL A 169 34.60 -16.52 -45.20
N LYS A 170 34.70 -15.38 -44.49
CA LYS A 170 34.95 -14.08 -45.15
C LYS A 170 36.26 -14.10 -45.98
N TYR A 171 37.36 -14.57 -45.39
CA TYR A 171 38.64 -14.67 -46.09
C TYR A 171 38.58 -15.57 -47.33
N ALA A 172 37.87 -16.73 -47.27
CA ALA A 172 37.65 -17.61 -48.39
C ALA A 172 36.77 -16.99 -49.51
N ILE A 173 35.86 -16.06 -49.10
CA ILE A 173 35.06 -15.24 -50.04
C ILE A 173 35.99 -14.27 -50.77
N ASP A 174 36.80 -13.50 -50.04
CA ASP A 174 37.65 -12.44 -50.56
C ASP A 174 38.72 -12.98 -51.52
N LYS A 175 39.13 -14.25 -51.38
CA LYS A 175 40.13 -14.92 -52.22
C LYS A 175 39.52 -15.74 -53.36
N ASN A 176 38.21 -15.80 -53.55
CA ASN A 176 37.54 -16.59 -54.60
C ASN A 176 37.98 -18.07 -54.69
N TRP A 177 38.44 -18.66 -53.59
CA TRP A 177 38.97 -20.03 -53.56
C TRP A 177 37.92 -21.10 -53.83
N ILE A 178 36.65 -20.81 -53.53
CA ILE A 178 35.59 -21.83 -53.55
C ILE A 178 34.31 -21.18 -54.04
N ASN A 179 33.52 -21.87 -54.90
CA ASN A 179 32.21 -21.42 -55.36
C ASN A 179 31.26 -21.18 -54.17
N GLU A 180 30.34 -20.23 -54.28
CA GLU A 180 29.41 -19.78 -53.23
C GLU A 180 28.59 -20.93 -52.66
N THR A 181 28.07 -21.83 -53.50
CA THR A 181 27.33 -23.02 -53.09
C THR A 181 28.18 -23.95 -52.22
N PHE A 182 29.44 -24.17 -52.60
CA PHE A 182 30.35 -25.05 -51.86
C PHE A 182 30.73 -24.43 -50.50
N ARG A 183 30.86 -23.12 -50.41
CA ARG A 183 31.08 -22.38 -49.12
C ARG A 183 29.90 -22.58 -48.18
N THR A 184 28.68 -22.51 -48.67
CA THR A 184 27.45 -22.77 -47.90
C THR A 184 27.41 -24.22 -47.41
N VAL A 185 27.72 -25.18 -48.25
CA VAL A 185 27.80 -26.59 -47.85
C VAL A 185 28.87 -26.83 -46.78
N LEU A 186 30.04 -26.16 -46.93
CA LEU A 186 31.13 -26.25 -45.92
C LEU A 186 30.68 -25.69 -44.59
N GLY A 187 29.92 -24.58 -44.55
CA GLY A 187 29.34 -24.02 -43.33
C GLY A 187 28.39 -25.02 -42.62
N PHE A 188 27.48 -25.63 -43.36
CA PHE A 188 26.62 -26.70 -42.84
C PHE A 188 27.42 -27.91 -42.34
N LEU A 189 28.44 -28.32 -43.08
CA LEU A 189 29.31 -29.45 -42.70
C LEU A 189 30.04 -29.13 -41.38
N THR A 190 30.58 -27.93 -41.24
CA THR A 190 31.25 -27.47 -40.01
C THR A 190 30.31 -27.50 -38.82
N GLY A 191 29.08 -26.98 -38.96
CA GLY A 191 28.06 -27.08 -37.93
C GLY A 191 27.68 -28.52 -37.58
N ALA A 192 27.56 -29.38 -38.59
CA ALA A 192 27.27 -30.82 -38.41
C ALA A 192 28.41 -31.56 -37.67
N VAL A 193 29.67 -31.29 -38.01
CA VAL A 193 30.83 -31.83 -37.29
C VAL A 193 30.87 -31.39 -35.84
N LEU A 194 30.64 -30.11 -35.57
CA LEU A 194 30.54 -29.58 -34.20
C LEU A 194 29.44 -30.28 -33.43
N LEU A 195 28.27 -30.49 -34.02
CA LEU A 195 27.15 -31.19 -33.41
C LEU A 195 27.49 -32.65 -33.12
N ALA A 196 28.15 -33.35 -34.06
CA ALA A 196 28.60 -34.73 -33.88
C ALA A 196 29.64 -34.86 -32.76
N VAL A 197 30.54 -33.90 -32.64
CA VAL A 197 31.50 -33.83 -31.52
C VAL A 197 30.76 -33.54 -30.19
N ALA A 198 29.80 -32.64 -30.20
CA ALA A 198 28.94 -32.37 -29.03
C ALA A 198 28.24 -33.64 -28.57
N GLU A 199 27.66 -34.44 -29.49
CA GLU A 199 26.97 -35.70 -29.19
C GLU A 199 27.92 -36.72 -28.52
N ARG A 200 29.13 -36.89 -29.05
CA ARG A 200 30.12 -37.80 -28.45
C ARG A 200 30.58 -37.36 -27.05
N LEU A 201 30.66 -36.06 -26.82
CA LEU A 201 31.08 -35.50 -25.53
C LEU A 201 29.95 -35.48 -24.48
N GLN A 202 28.70 -35.68 -24.87
CA GLN A 202 27.54 -35.56 -24.00
C GLN A 202 27.61 -36.48 -22.77
N LYS A 203 28.12 -37.74 -22.95
CA LYS A 203 28.19 -38.71 -21.85
C LYS A 203 29.20 -38.30 -20.76
N LYS A 204 30.33 -37.68 -21.15
CA LYS A 204 31.43 -37.35 -20.23
C LYS A 204 31.44 -35.87 -19.77
N TYR A 205 31.11 -34.94 -20.67
CA TYR A 205 31.21 -33.50 -20.43
C TYR A 205 29.91 -32.79 -20.80
N ARG A 206 28.84 -33.05 -20.04
CA ARG A 206 27.46 -32.61 -20.37
C ARG A 206 27.30 -31.10 -20.57
N THR A 207 27.94 -30.24 -19.73
CA THR A 207 27.85 -28.78 -19.86
C THR A 207 28.59 -28.27 -21.08
N PHE A 208 29.80 -28.81 -21.34
CA PHE A 208 30.59 -28.45 -22.51
C PHE A 208 29.92 -28.91 -23.81
N SER A 209 29.37 -30.12 -23.84
CA SER A 209 28.61 -30.65 -24.97
C SER A 209 27.40 -29.73 -25.30
N SER A 210 26.62 -29.31 -24.33
CA SER A 210 25.48 -28.41 -24.58
C SER A 210 25.91 -27.04 -25.12
N LEU A 211 27.04 -26.54 -24.67
CA LEU A 211 27.60 -25.30 -25.17
C LEU A 211 28.13 -25.46 -26.62
N LEU A 212 28.79 -26.57 -26.91
CA LEU A 212 29.28 -26.88 -28.24
C LEU A 212 28.14 -27.10 -29.25
N ALA A 213 27.06 -27.78 -28.83
CA ALA A 213 25.84 -27.88 -29.60
C ALA A 213 25.22 -26.52 -29.91
N GLY A 214 25.14 -25.61 -28.89
CA GLY A 214 24.72 -24.24 -29.09
C GLY A 214 25.57 -23.46 -30.10
N GLY A 215 26.92 -23.68 -30.07
CA GLY A 215 27.85 -23.16 -31.07
C GLY A 215 27.60 -23.70 -32.47
N ALA A 216 27.31 -25.01 -32.62
CA ALA A 216 26.94 -25.61 -33.90
C ALA A 216 25.70 -24.96 -34.52
N PHE A 217 24.67 -24.67 -33.69
CA PHE A 217 23.48 -23.97 -34.16
C PHE A 217 23.76 -22.51 -34.56
N ALA A 218 24.61 -21.80 -33.81
CA ALA A 218 25.06 -20.46 -34.21
C ALA A 218 25.73 -20.47 -35.58
N VAL A 219 26.55 -21.52 -35.87
CA VAL A 219 27.15 -21.70 -37.21
C VAL A 219 26.09 -21.96 -38.28
N PHE A 220 25.04 -22.76 -38.01
CA PHE A 220 23.93 -22.95 -38.95
C PHE A 220 23.19 -21.63 -39.22
N TYR A 221 22.87 -20.85 -38.18
CA TYR A 221 22.20 -19.57 -38.37
C TYR A 221 23.07 -18.60 -39.20
N LEU A 222 24.37 -18.54 -38.93
CA LEU A 222 25.29 -17.66 -39.66
C LEU A 222 25.44 -18.14 -41.12
N THR A 223 25.51 -19.43 -41.36
CA THR A 223 25.59 -20.00 -42.71
C THR A 223 24.36 -19.63 -43.53
N VAL A 224 23.15 -19.77 -43.00
CA VAL A 224 21.91 -19.40 -43.68
C VAL A 224 21.85 -17.87 -43.92
N ALA A 225 22.29 -17.07 -42.94
CA ALA A 225 22.33 -15.61 -43.06
C ALA A 225 23.25 -15.19 -44.24
N ILE A 226 24.46 -15.77 -44.32
CA ILE A 226 25.43 -15.47 -45.38
C ILE A 226 24.92 -15.95 -46.73
N ALA A 227 24.37 -17.18 -46.80
CA ALA A 227 23.81 -17.74 -48.03
C ALA A 227 22.63 -16.94 -48.56
N PHE A 228 21.84 -16.29 -47.69
CA PHE A 228 20.73 -15.42 -48.09
C PHE A 228 21.21 -14.01 -48.48
N HIS A 229 21.97 -13.30 -47.61
CA HIS A 229 22.32 -11.90 -47.82
C HIS A 229 23.46 -11.67 -48.82
N TYR A 230 24.45 -12.53 -48.83
CA TYR A 230 25.66 -12.33 -49.64
C TYR A 230 25.67 -13.14 -50.90
N TYR A 231 25.17 -14.43 -50.86
CA TYR A 231 25.25 -15.32 -51.97
C TYR A 231 23.94 -15.40 -52.76
N HIS A 232 22.82 -14.89 -52.20
CA HIS A 232 21.48 -14.97 -52.80
C HIS A 232 21.07 -16.39 -53.28
N ILE A 233 21.64 -17.43 -52.64
CA ILE A 233 21.36 -18.84 -52.95
C ILE A 233 19.95 -19.22 -52.56
N PHE A 234 19.47 -18.71 -51.43
CA PHE A 234 18.15 -18.99 -50.89
C PHE A 234 17.21 -17.81 -51.13
N SER A 235 15.97 -18.09 -51.53
CA SER A 235 14.92 -17.08 -51.40
C SER A 235 14.62 -16.79 -49.95
N GLN A 236 14.03 -15.63 -49.64
CA GLN A 236 13.67 -15.23 -48.28
C GLN A 236 12.82 -16.31 -47.56
N THR A 237 11.81 -16.85 -48.26
CA THR A 237 10.93 -17.90 -47.73
C THR A 237 11.70 -19.18 -47.43
N MET A 238 12.60 -19.58 -48.34
CA MET A 238 13.40 -20.81 -48.16
C MET A 238 14.37 -20.67 -47.01
N ALA A 239 15.08 -19.55 -46.88
CA ALA A 239 15.99 -19.28 -45.76
C ALA A 239 15.22 -19.27 -44.42
N PHE A 240 14.03 -18.67 -44.39
CA PHE A 240 13.17 -18.62 -43.21
C PHE A 240 12.71 -20.02 -42.78
N ILE A 241 12.26 -20.89 -43.74
CA ILE A 241 11.86 -22.27 -43.46
C ILE A 241 13.04 -23.08 -42.90
N ILE A 242 14.24 -22.90 -43.45
CA ILE A 242 15.46 -23.58 -42.95
C ILE A 242 15.75 -23.15 -41.51
N LEU A 243 15.67 -21.83 -41.18
CA LEU A 243 15.90 -21.34 -39.82
C LEU A 243 14.85 -21.84 -38.84
N ILE A 244 13.58 -21.95 -39.25
CA ILE A 244 12.53 -22.57 -38.42
C ILE A 244 12.88 -24.04 -38.17
N GLY A 245 13.28 -24.78 -39.18
CA GLY A 245 13.71 -26.19 -39.07
C GLY A 245 14.87 -26.34 -38.07
N VAL A 246 15.89 -25.49 -38.18
CA VAL A 246 17.02 -25.43 -37.23
C VAL A 246 16.53 -25.13 -35.80
N THR A 247 15.63 -24.17 -35.63
CA THR A 247 15.06 -23.81 -34.30
C THR A 247 14.31 -25.01 -33.69
N VAL A 248 13.42 -25.64 -34.46
CA VAL A 248 12.65 -26.82 -34.01
C VAL A 248 13.59 -27.97 -33.65
N PHE A 249 14.59 -28.27 -34.51
CA PHE A 249 15.56 -29.33 -34.26
C PHE A 249 16.35 -29.08 -32.96
N MET A 250 16.80 -27.85 -32.73
CA MET A 250 17.48 -27.47 -31.51
C MET A 250 16.57 -27.57 -30.27
N SER A 251 15.29 -27.16 -30.40
CA SER A 251 14.30 -27.30 -29.32
C SER A 251 14.11 -28.77 -28.94
N VAL A 252 13.97 -29.67 -29.92
CA VAL A 252 13.89 -31.12 -29.70
C VAL A 252 15.17 -31.64 -29.03
N LEU A 253 16.34 -31.22 -29.51
CA LEU A 253 17.63 -31.63 -28.96
C LEU A 253 17.78 -31.18 -27.49
N SER A 254 17.25 -29.99 -27.14
CA SER A 254 17.23 -29.53 -25.77
C SER A 254 16.43 -30.43 -24.83
N VAL A 255 15.33 -31.01 -25.34
CA VAL A 255 14.51 -32.02 -24.63
C VAL A 255 15.28 -33.31 -24.42
N VAL A 256 15.93 -33.82 -25.49
CA VAL A 256 16.71 -35.06 -25.47
C VAL A 256 17.89 -34.95 -24.52
N TYR A 257 18.63 -33.85 -24.59
CA TYR A 257 19.77 -33.60 -23.71
C TYR A 257 19.37 -33.21 -22.28
N ASN A 258 18.09 -32.91 -22.08
CA ASN A 258 17.55 -32.38 -20.83
C ASN A 258 18.33 -31.14 -20.33
N ARG A 259 18.57 -30.21 -21.26
CA ARG A 259 19.39 -28.99 -21.01
C ARG A 259 18.61 -27.74 -21.37
N ARG A 260 18.31 -26.95 -20.34
CA ARG A 260 17.60 -25.66 -20.48
C ARG A 260 18.39 -24.61 -21.28
N GLU A 261 19.73 -24.66 -21.20
CA GLU A 261 20.61 -23.74 -21.90
C GLU A 261 20.40 -23.85 -23.44
N LEU A 262 20.24 -25.07 -23.97
CA LEU A 262 19.93 -25.28 -25.38
C LEU A 262 18.55 -24.76 -25.76
N ALA A 263 17.55 -24.92 -24.89
CA ALA A 263 16.23 -24.38 -25.13
C ALA A 263 16.24 -22.84 -25.17
N ILE A 264 17.03 -22.20 -24.30
CA ILE A 264 17.19 -20.74 -24.30
C ILE A 264 17.87 -20.27 -25.60
N ILE A 265 18.94 -20.94 -26.05
CA ILE A 265 19.62 -20.58 -27.29
C ILE A 265 18.67 -20.79 -28.49
N SER A 266 17.91 -21.89 -28.52
CA SER A 266 16.89 -22.15 -29.55
C SER A 266 15.82 -21.05 -29.58
N LEU A 267 15.36 -20.60 -28.39
CA LEU A 267 14.37 -19.54 -28.27
C LEU A 267 14.90 -18.20 -28.80
N VAL A 268 16.13 -17.81 -28.39
CA VAL A 268 16.77 -16.58 -28.87
C VAL A 268 16.99 -16.62 -30.37
N GLY A 269 17.52 -17.74 -30.88
CA GLY A 269 17.71 -17.98 -32.33
C GLY A 269 16.38 -17.91 -33.09
N GLY A 270 15.31 -18.52 -32.55
CA GLY A 270 13.98 -18.44 -33.13
C GLY A 270 13.44 -17.01 -33.24
N PHE A 271 13.60 -16.20 -32.20
CA PHE A 271 13.20 -14.78 -32.27
C PHE A 271 14.05 -13.96 -33.24
N LEU A 272 15.32 -14.30 -33.41
CA LEU A 272 16.20 -13.60 -34.33
C LEU A 272 16.00 -14.04 -35.80
N ALA A 273 15.48 -15.25 -36.06
CA ALA A 273 15.34 -15.82 -37.40
C ALA A 273 14.66 -14.90 -38.42
N PRO A 274 13.49 -14.27 -38.14
CA PRO A 274 12.85 -13.38 -39.11
C PRO A 274 13.67 -12.10 -39.39
N PHE A 275 14.47 -11.63 -38.44
CA PHE A 275 15.33 -10.48 -38.63
C PHE A 275 16.58 -10.82 -39.44
N ILE A 276 17.10 -12.04 -39.27
CA ILE A 276 18.26 -12.55 -40.02
C ILE A 276 17.94 -12.64 -41.51
N VAL A 277 16.72 -12.97 -41.89
CA VAL A 277 16.31 -13.12 -43.30
C VAL A 277 15.42 -11.99 -43.79
N SER A 278 15.41 -10.86 -43.10
CA SER A 278 14.61 -9.70 -43.50
C SER A 278 15.24 -8.98 -44.69
N SER A 279 14.47 -8.76 -45.76
CA SER A 279 14.82 -7.90 -46.90
C SER A 279 14.27 -6.47 -46.78
N GLY A 280 13.61 -6.14 -45.66
CA GLY A 280 12.94 -4.85 -45.47
C GLY A 280 11.49 -4.82 -45.93
N GLU A 281 11.05 -5.73 -46.79
CA GLU A 281 9.68 -5.78 -47.33
C GLU A 281 8.82 -6.90 -46.70
N GLY A 282 9.21 -7.37 -45.52
CA GLY A 282 8.55 -8.48 -44.81
C GLY A 282 7.14 -8.18 -44.33
N SER A 283 6.21 -9.13 -44.46
CA SER A 283 4.84 -9.02 -43.94
C SER A 283 4.83 -9.14 -42.41
N TYR A 284 4.36 -8.09 -41.70
CA TYR A 284 4.18 -8.11 -40.25
C TYR A 284 3.20 -9.22 -39.78
N LEU A 285 2.23 -9.61 -40.62
CA LEU A 285 1.30 -10.71 -40.33
C LEU A 285 2.05 -12.05 -40.21
N VAL A 286 2.99 -12.33 -41.11
CA VAL A 286 3.83 -13.54 -41.08
C VAL A 286 4.70 -13.53 -39.83
N LEU A 287 5.32 -12.38 -39.51
CA LEU A 287 6.15 -12.22 -38.33
C LEU A 287 5.39 -12.52 -37.02
N PHE A 288 4.24 -11.84 -36.79
CA PHE A 288 3.50 -12.04 -35.54
C PHE A 288 2.80 -13.40 -35.45
N THR A 289 2.39 -14.01 -36.60
CA THR A 289 1.90 -15.38 -36.62
C THR A 289 3.02 -16.35 -36.21
N TYR A 290 4.22 -16.17 -36.76
CA TYR A 290 5.39 -16.98 -36.39
C TYR A 290 5.73 -16.81 -34.89
N VAL A 291 5.80 -15.58 -34.38
CA VAL A 291 6.07 -15.31 -32.96
C VAL A 291 5.01 -15.95 -32.05
N SER A 292 3.74 -15.99 -32.50
CA SER A 292 2.66 -16.66 -31.76
C SER A 292 2.89 -18.15 -31.65
N ILE A 293 3.25 -18.80 -32.78
CA ILE A 293 3.56 -20.26 -32.85
C ILE A 293 4.78 -20.56 -31.99
N LEU A 294 5.85 -19.74 -32.10
CA LEU A 294 7.07 -19.90 -31.31
C LEU A 294 6.78 -19.83 -29.82
N ASN A 295 5.99 -18.83 -29.37
CA ASN A 295 5.59 -18.69 -27.99
C ASN A 295 4.80 -19.90 -27.48
N LEU A 296 3.83 -20.38 -28.24
CA LEU A 296 3.06 -21.58 -27.87
C LEU A 296 3.93 -22.82 -27.78
N GLY A 297 4.87 -23.02 -28.74
CA GLY A 297 5.83 -24.13 -28.73
C GLY A 297 6.74 -24.09 -27.49
N MET A 298 7.29 -22.91 -27.17
CA MET A 298 8.16 -22.73 -26.02
C MET A 298 7.41 -22.83 -24.68
N PHE A 299 6.14 -22.39 -24.65
CA PHE A 299 5.26 -22.61 -23.51
C PHE A 299 5.00 -24.12 -23.29
N GLY A 300 4.69 -24.86 -24.35
CA GLY A 300 4.55 -26.34 -24.31
C GLY A 300 5.81 -27.03 -23.78
N LEU A 301 6.99 -26.59 -24.24
CA LEU A 301 8.28 -27.08 -23.79
C LEU A 301 8.52 -26.73 -22.30
N SER A 302 8.17 -25.52 -21.90
CA SER A 302 8.25 -25.06 -20.48
C SER A 302 7.43 -25.94 -19.55
N ILE A 303 6.20 -26.30 -19.94
CA ILE A 303 5.34 -27.20 -19.14
C ILE A 303 5.93 -28.61 -19.09
N TYR A 304 6.39 -29.13 -20.22
CA TYR A 304 6.90 -30.52 -20.31
C TYR A 304 8.15 -30.73 -19.46
N LYS A 305 9.10 -29.77 -19.51
CA LYS A 305 10.40 -29.87 -18.83
C LYS A 305 10.47 -29.06 -17.53
N LYS A 306 9.42 -28.32 -17.16
CA LYS A 306 9.36 -27.46 -15.97
C LYS A 306 10.42 -26.35 -15.95
N TRP A 307 10.75 -25.80 -17.11
CA TRP A 307 11.71 -24.71 -17.27
C TRP A 307 11.00 -23.35 -17.26
N GLY A 308 10.87 -22.74 -16.08
CA GLY A 308 10.14 -21.49 -15.88
C GLY A 308 10.79 -20.25 -16.49
N GLU A 309 12.05 -20.33 -16.91
CA GLU A 309 12.77 -19.24 -17.55
C GLU A 309 12.30 -18.98 -19.00
N LEU A 310 11.85 -20.01 -19.71
CA LEU A 310 11.44 -19.90 -21.12
C LEU A 310 10.28 -18.92 -21.34
N PRO A 311 9.18 -18.99 -20.58
CA PRO A 311 8.09 -18.02 -20.72
C PRO A 311 8.52 -16.57 -20.43
N ILE A 312 9.48 -16.37 -19.49
CA ILE A 312 9.97 -15.04 -19.14
C ILE A 312 10.76 -14.44 -20.31
N ILE A 313 11.66 -15.23 -20.91
CA ILE A 313 12.47 -14.79 -22.06
C ILE A 313 11.56 -14.56 -23.27
N SER A 314 10.62 -15.46 -23.55
CA SER A 314 9.61 -15.29 -24.60
C SER A 314 8.81 -14.00 -24.42
N PHE A 315 8.38 -13.71 -23.20
CA PHE A 315 7.67 -12.48 -22.86
C PHE A 315 8.48 -11.23 -23.22
N VAL A 316 9.75 -11.18 -22.79
CA VAL A 316 10.62 -10.03 -23.05
C VAL A 316 10.80 -9.79 -24.56
N PHE A 317 11.14 -10.84 -25.32
CA PHE A 317 11.35 -10.70 -26.76
C PHE A 317 10.06 -10.33 -27.51
N THR A 318 8.93 -10.95 -27.16
CA THR A 318 7.65 -10.66 -27.82
C THR A 318 7.23 -9.20 -27.61
N TRP A 319 7.28 -8.70 -26.38
CA TRP A 319 6.88 -7.33 -26.09
C TRP A 319 7.91 -6.29 -26.56
N LEU A 320 9.19 -6.68 -26.68
CA LEU A 320 10.22 -5.84 -27.30
C LEU A 320 9.92 -5.68 -28.81
N ILE A 321 9.65 -6.77 -29.52
CA ILE A 321 9.30 -6.73 -30.96
C ILE A 321 8.01 -5.92 -31.15
N MET A 322 6.96 -6.20 -30.36
CA MET A 322 5.70 -5.46 -30.42
C MET A 322 5.89 -3.98 -30.11
N GLY A 323 6.74 -3.64 -29.13
CA GLY A 323 7.07 -2.26 -28.78
C GLY A 323 7.79 -1.51 -29.90
N ILE A 324 8.73 -2.16 -30.60
CA ILE A 324 9.40 -1.61 -31.76
C ILE A 324 8.36 -1.30 -32.87
N PHE A 325 7.49 -2.26 -33.18
CA PHE A 325 6.42 -2.07 -34.17
C PHE A 325 5.44 -0.98 -33.75
N LEU A 326 5.13 -0.84 -32.48
CA LEU A 326 4.26 0.22 -31.97
C LEU A 326 4.89 1.61 -32.17
N LEU A 327 6.19 1.76 -31.95
CA LEU A 327 6.92 3.00 -32.19
C LEU A 327 6.92 3.37 -33.68
N PHE A 328 7.13 2.41 -34.57
CA PHE A 328 7.09 2.62 -36.02
C PHE A 328 5.67 2.84 -36.54
N SER A 329 4.67 2.13 -36.03
CA SER A 329 3.26 2.30 -36.43
C SER A 329 2.66 3.63 -36.00
N TYR A 330 3.21 4.27 -34.99
CA TYR A 330 2.78 5.60 -34.56
C TYR A 330 3.02 6.65 -35.66
N THR A 331 4.01 6.44 -36.54
CA THR A 331 4.31 7.31 -37.67
C THR A 331 3.49 6.99 -38.93
N SER A 332 2.89 5.79 -39.03
CA SER A 332 2.09 5.32 -40.16
C SER A 332 0.62 5.22 -39.80
N SER A 333 -0.19 6.20 -40.13
CA SER A 333 -1.61 6.34 -39.74
C SER A 333 -2.58 5.33 -40.38
N SER A 334 -2.18 4.07 -40.61
CA SER A 334 -3.06 3.04 -41.14
C SER A 334 -3.92 2.37 -40.07
N THR A 335 -5.24 2.59 -40.08
CA THR A 335 -6.21 1.98 -39.16
C THR A 335 -6.26 0.47 -39.28
N VAL A 336 -6.08 -0.09 -40.47
CA VAL A 336 -6.10 -1.53 -40.73
C VAL A 336 -4.91 -2.23 -40.06
N ILE A 337 -3.71 -1.66 -40.16
CA ILE A 337 -2.50 -2.20 -39.50
C ILE A 337 -2.69 -2.17 -37.99
N SER A 338 -3.18 -1.06 -37.44
CA SER A 338 -3.45 -0.93 -35.99
C SER A 338 -4.45 -1.98 -35.51
N GLY A 339 -5.48 -2.32 -36.28
CA GLY A 339 -6.45 -3.36 -35.98
C GLY A 339 -5.82 -4.75 -35.91
N HIS A 340 -5.00 -5.12 -36.89
CA HIS A 340 -4.27 -6.42 -36.86
C HIS A 340 -3.30 -6.49 -35.65
N LEU A 341 -2.56 -5.42 -35.37
CA LEU A 341 -1.64 -5.38 -34.26
C LEU A 341 -2.38 -5.47 -32.91
N PHE A 342 -3.56 -4.85 -32.79
CA PHE A 342 -4.41 -5.00 -31.62
C PHE A 342 -4.86 -6.45 -31.41
N LEU A 343 -5.20 -7.19 -32.49
CA LEU A 343 -5.55 -8.60 -32.41
C LEU A 343 -4.35 -9.46 -31.94
N PHE A 344 -3.16 -9.24 -32.49
CA PHE A 344 -1.96 -9.95 -32.03
C PHE A 344 -1.58 -9.62 -30.60
N THR A 345 -1.71 -8.35 -30.21
CA THR A 345 -1.49 -7.91 -28.82
C THR A 345 -2.44 -8.63 -27.86
N THR A 346 -3.71 -8.79 -28.26
CA THR A 346 -4.71 -9.54 -27.49
C THR A 346 -4.37 -11.03 -27.44
N LEU A 347 -3.91 -11.61 -28.55
CA LEU A 347 -3.46 -13.00 -28.60
C LEU A 347 -2.26 -13.22 -27.66
N PHE A 348 -1.25 -12.34 -27.68
CA PHE A 348 -0.11 -12.44 -26.77
C PHE A 348 -0.52 -12.27 -25.31
N TYR A 349 -1.46 -11.37 -25.02
CA TYR A 349 -2.01 -11.24 -23.68
C TYR A 349 -2.51 -12.57 -23.14
N PHE A 350 -3.29 -13.31 -23.93
CA PHE A 350 -3.79 -14.63 -23.53
C PHE A 350 -2.70 -15.71 -23.47
N ILE A 351 -1.75 -15.72 -24.42
CA ILE A 351 -0.63 -16.67 -24.42
C ILE A 351 0.17 -16.54 -23.11
N PHE A 352 0.46 -15.31 -22.65
CA PHE A 352 1.21 -15.09 -21.41
C PHE A 352 0.38 -15.23 -20.13
N LEU A 353 -0.93 -15.46 -20.23
CA LEU A 353 -1.75 -15.94 -19.11
C LEU A 353 -1.72 -17.47 -18.96
N LEU A 354 -1.38 -18.22 -20.02
CA LEU A 354 -1.34 -19.69 -19.99
C LEU A 354 -0.44 -20.27 -18.88
N PRO A 355 0.71 -19.68 -18.49
CA PRO A 355 1.51 -20.16 -17.37
C PRO A 355 0.75 -20.28 -16.05
N VAL A 356 -0.32 -19.53 -15.85
CA VAL A 356 -1.21 -19.66 -14.68
C VAL A 356 -1.88 -21.04 -14.65
N PHE A 357 -2.22 -21.58 -15.82
CA PHE A 357 -2.88 -22.89 -15.93
C PHE A 357 -1.92 -24.08 -15.73
N SER A 358 -0.60 -23.88 -15.96
CA SER A 358 0.41 -24.91 -15.69
C SER A 358 0.54 -25.26 -14.21
N ILE A 359 0.26 -24.27 -13.33
CA ILE A 359 0.29 -24.41 -11.87
C ILE A 359 -0.70 -25.49 -11.37
N LEU A 360 -1.78 -25.73 -12.10
CA LEU A 360 -2.82 -26.70 -11.71
C LEU A 360 -2.40 -28.16 -11.84
N ARG A 361 -1.34 -28.47 -12.57
CA ARG A 361 -0.85 -29.85 -12.75
C ARG A 361 -0.09 -30.42 -11.55
N GLY A 362 -0.15 -29.78 -10.38
CA GLY A 362 0.33 -30.35 -9.12
C GLY A 362 1.76 -29.98 -8.75
N GLU A 363 2.29 -28.88 -9.27
CA GLU A 363 3.60 -28.39 -8.87
C GLU A 363 3.53 -27.66 -7.52
N ASP A 364 4.50 -27.95 -6.64
CA ASP A 364 4.66 -27.27 -5.37
C ASP A 364 4.82 -25.76 -5.61
N MET A 365 3.97 -24.94 -4.96
CA MET A 365 4.01 -23.47 -4.99
C MET A 365 5.37 -22.87 -4.58
N ARG A 366 6.21 -23.63 -3.89
CA ARG A 366 7.56 -23.20 -3.49
C ARG A 366 8.50 -23.01 -4.68
N THR A 367 8.17 -23.61 -5.84
CA THR A 367 8.98 -23.54 -7.07
C THR A 367 8.48 -22.50 -8.08
N MET A 368 7.32 -21.87 -7.85
CA MET A 368 6.84 -20.79 -8.72
C MET A 368 7.81 -19.63 -8.71
N SER A 369 8.53 -19.44 -9.82
CA SER A 369 9.53 -18.39 -9.89
C SER A 369 8.87 -17.02 -9.73
N ARG A 370 9.48 -16.15 -8.94
CA ARG A 370 9.04 -14.74 -8.80
C ARG A 370 8.89 -14.05 -10.17
N GLY A 371 9.64 -14.55 -11.16
CA GLY A 371 9.58 -14.08 -12.54
C GLY A 371 8.24 -14.32 -13.22
N LEU A 372 7.57 -15.48 -12.98
CA LEU A 372 6.24 -15.73 -13.57
C LEU A 372 5.17 -14.79 -13.00
N VAL A 373 5.22 -14.50 -11.70
CA VAL A 373 4.32 -13.50 -11.11
C VAL A 373 4.56 -12.12 -11.71
N PHE A 374 5.82 -11.77 -11.91
CA PHE A 374 6.20 -10.51 -12.57
C PHE A 374 5.65 -10.46 -14.00
N VAL A 375 5.78 -11.55 -14.78
CA VAL A 375 5.21 -11.65 -16.15
C VAL A 375 3.70 -11.43 -16.13
N ILE A 376 2.95 -12.07 -15.21
CA ILE A 376 1.50 -11.92 -15.11
C ILE A 376 1.13 -10.45 -14.83
N ILE A 377 1.79 -9.81 -13.86
CA ILE A 377 1.52 -8.42 -13.52
C ILE A 377 1.83 -7.51 -14.70
N THR A 378 3.04 -7.61 -15.24
CA THR A 378 3.53 -6.71 -16.29
C THR A 378 2.75 -6.88 -17.59
N ASN A 379 2.33 -8.12 -17.92
CA ASN A 379 1.52 -8.43 -19.12
C ASN A 379 0.19 -7.65 -19.14
N ASN A 380 -0.48 -7.53 -18.00
CA ASN A 380 -1.73 -6.77 -17.91
C ASN A 380 -1.51 -5.27 -18.21
N PHE A 381 -0.43 -4.67 -17.64
CA PHE A 381 -0.13 -3.25 -17.87
C PHE A 381 0.34 -2.96 -19.29
N ILE A 382 1.20 -3.82 -19.85
CA ILE A 382 1.67 -3.64 -21.23
C ILE A 382 0.51 -3.81 -22.21
N TYR A 383 -0.41 -4.76 -21.97
CA TYR A 383 -1.59 -4.95 -22.81
C TYR A 383 -2.53 -3.74 -22.76
N LEU A 384 -2.76 -3.15 -21.56
CA LEU A 384 -3.54 -1.92 -21.46
C LEU A 384 -2.89 -0.76 -22.26
N LEU A 385 -1.57 -0.57 -22.05
CA LEU A 385 -0.84 0.53 -22.70
C LEU A 385 -0.84 0.39 -24.23
N SER A 386 -0.41 -0.78 -24.73
CA SER A 386 -0.34 -1.03 -26.18
C SER A 386 -1.72 -1.05 -26.83
N GLY A 387 -2.70 -1.68 -26.18
CA GLY A 387 -4.08 -1.73 -26.66
C GLY A 387 -4.74 -0.36 -26.72
N ALA A 388 -4.52 0.49 -25.70
CA ALA A 388 -5.02 1.88 -25.68
C ALA A 388 -4.43 2.70 -26.84
N LEU A 389 -3.13 2.53 -27.14
CA LEU A 389 -2.47 3.22 -28.26
C LEU A 389 -3.01 2.74 -29.61
N PHE A 390 -3.22 1.43 -29.80
CA PHE A 390 -3.81 0.91 -31.04
C PHE A 390 -5.27 1.34 -31.21
N LEU A 391 -6.08 1.32 -30.16
CA LEU A 391 -7.47 1.82 -30.21
C LEU A 391 -7.51 3.29 -30.61
N ARG A 392 -6.62 4.12 -30.04
CA ARG A 392 -6.50 5.53 -30.42
C ARG A 392 -6.13 5.71 -31.91
N ASN A 393 -5.15 4.92 -32.42
CA ASN A 393 -4.75 4.95 -33.83
C ASN A 393 -5.87 4.48 -34.77
N MET A 394 -6.80 3.65 -34.28
CA MET A 394 -8.02 3.25 -34.99
C MET A 394 -9.11 4.33 -34.98
N GLY A 395 -8.89 5.47 -34.34
CA GLY A 395 -9.86 6.56 -34.22
C GLY A 395 -10.91 6.37 -33.12
N TRP A 396 -10.71 5.41 -32.22
CA TRP A 396 -11.63 5.20 -31.09
C TRP A 396 -11.43 6.28 -30.03
N SER A 397 -12.52 6.62 -29.33
CA SER A 397 -12.47 7.60 -28.26
C SER A 397 -11.61 7.12 -27.09
N PHE A 398 -11.10 8.06 -26.27
CA PHE A 398 -10.33 7.73 -25.06
C PHE A 398 -11.10 6.79 -24.11
N LYS A 399 -12.44 6.89 -24.07
CA LYS A 399 -13.31 6.00 -23.28
C LYS A 399 -13.20 4.52 -23.67
N ALA A 400 -12.80 4.20 -24.90
CA ALA A 400 -12.54 2.81 -25.31
C ALA A 400 -11.38 2.17 -24.52
N SER A 401 -10.38 2.95 -24.12
CA SER A 401 -9.29 2.47 -23.26
C SER A 401 -9.79 2.06 -21.86
N GLY A 402 -10.83 2.74 -21.37
CA GLY A 402 -11.48 2.37 -20.10
C GLY A 402 -12.25 1.05 -20.23
N LEU A 403 -12.92 0.79 -21.37
CA LEU A 403 -13.54 -0.50 -21.63
C LEU A 403 -12.49 -1.62 -21.73
N LEU A 404 -11.33 -1.34 -22.32
CA LEU A 404 -10.20 -2.28 -22.34
C LEU A 404 -9.70 -2.59 -20.92
N SER A 405 -9.55 -1.56 -20.07
CA SER A 405 -9.18 -1.76 -18.66
C SER A 405 -10.21 -2.59 -17.91
N LEU A 406 -11.51 -2.35 -18.14
CA LEU A 406 -12.59 -3.15 -17.57
C LEU A 406 -12.53 -4.61 -18.05
N PHE A 407 -12.25 -4.82 -19.34
CA PHE A 407 -12.06 -6.17 -19.91
C PHE A 407 -10.93 -6.91 -19.21
N ILE A 408 -9.77 -6.26 -18.99
CA ILE A 408 -8.64 -6.82 -18.25
C ILE A 408 -9.06 -7.18 -16.81
N ALA A 409 -9.79 -6.28 -16.14
CA ALA A 409 -10.33 -6.56 -14.80
C ALA A 409 -11.24 -7.78 -14.78
N LEU A 410 -12.13 -7.94 -15.76
CA LEU A 410 -13.03 -9.10 -15.89
C LEU A 410 -12.28 -10.40 -16.16
N VAL A 411 -11.25 -10.39 -17.02
CA VAL A 411 -10.40 -11.57 -17.26
C VAL A 411 -9.68 -11.98 -15.98
N ASN A 412 -9.07 -11.04 -15.26
CA ASN A 412 -8.42 -11.33 -13.98
C ASN A 412 -9.42 -11.79 -12.91
N LEU A 413 -10.65 -11.26 -12.89
CA LEU A 413 -11.73 -11.74 -12.01
C LEU A 413 -12.10 -13.19 -12.34
N GLY A 414 -12.21 -13.53 -13.62
CA GLY A 414 -12.40 -14.92 -14.08
C GLY A 414 -11.30 -15.85 -13.57
N LEU A 415 -10.03 -15.41 -13.64
CA LEU A 415 -8.90 -16.15 -13.09
C LEU A 415 -8.98 -16.31 -11.57
N VAL A 416 -9.37 -15.26 -10.82
CA VAL A 416 -9.59 -15.33 -9.37
C VAL A 416 -10.64 -16.37 -9.04
N LEU A 417 -11.81 -16.32 -9.70
CA LEU A 417 -12.90 -17.25 -9.48
C LEU A 417 -12.49 -18.70 -9.77
N TRP A 418 -11.76 -18.89 -10.85
CA TRP A 418 -11.28 -20.19 -11.27
C TRP A 418 -10.21 -20.76 -10.31
N LEU A 419 -9.20 -19.96 -9.92
CA LEU A 419 -8.19 -20.34 -8.92
C LEU A 419 -8.83 -20.67 -7.57
N TRP A 420 -9.84 -19.89 -7.18
CA TRP A 420 -10.58 -20.14 -5.94
C TRP A 420 -11.29 -21.49 -5.94
N LYS A 421 -11.95 -21.84 -7.05
CA LYS A 421 -12.66 -23.11 -7.19
C LYS A 421 -11.71 -24.31 -7.26
N SER A 422 -10.51 -24.14 -7.83
CA SER A 422 -9.61 -25.24 -8.16
C SER A 422 -8.81 -25.79 -6.97
N ARG A 423 -8.20 -24.95 -6.11
CA ARG A 423 -7.41 -25.41 -4.94
C ARG A 423 -7.28 -24.33 -3.85
N LYS A 424 -7.24 -24.76 -2.59
CA LYS A 424 -7.15 -23.87 -1.41
C LYS A 424 -5.76 -23.27 -1.16
N ASP A 425 -4.69 -23.80 -1.77
CA ASP A 425 -3.31 -23.48 -1.38
C ASP A 425 -2.67 -22.29 -2.10
N TYR A 426 -3.35 -21.71 -3.08
CA TYR A 426 -2.82 -20.62 -3.90
C TYR A 426 -3.20 -19.22 -3.40
N LYS A 427 -3.24 -19.01 -2.09
CA LYS A 427 -3.66 -17.73 -1.47
C LYS A 427 -2.91 -16.53 -2.04
N PHE A 428 -1.58 -16.64 -2.20
CA PHE A 428 -0.77 -15.54 -2.72
C PHE A 428 -1.15 -15.14 -4.15
N LEU A 429 -1.35 -16.12 -5.04
CA LEU A 429 -1.73 -15.87 -6.44
C LEU A 429 -3.16 -15.29 -6.53
N VAL A 430 -4.10 -15.85 -5.76
CA VAL A 430 -5.48 -15.33 -5.66
C VAL A 430 -5.50 -13.87 -5.22
N TYR A 431 -4.72 -13.52 -4.19
CA TYR A 431 -4.66 -12.13 -3.74
C TYR A 431 -3.93 -11.23 -4.74
N THR A 432 -2.90 -11.72 -5.43
CA THR A 432 -2.21 -10.93 -6.46
C THR A 432 -3.13 -10.63 -7.64
N THR A 433 -3.85 -11.64 -8.14
CA THR A 433 -4.83 -11.46 -9.23
C THR A 433 -6.04 -10.61 -8.79
N LEU A 434 -6.50 -10.75 -7.55
CA LEU A 434 -7.52 -9.88 -6.98
C LEU A 434 -7.04 -8.42 -6.88
N GLY A 435 -5.76 -8.21 -6.54
CA GLY A 435 -5.12 -6.90 -6.58
C GLY A 435 -5.14 -6.28 -7.97
N LEU A 436 -4.86 -7.10 -9.01
CA LEU A 436 -4.96 -6.65 -10.41
C LEU A 436 -6.39 -6.28 -10.79
N VAL A 437 -7.41 -7.06 -10.37
CA VAL A 437 -8.82 -6.70 -10.60
C VAL A 437 -9.12 -5.30 -10.06
N LEU A 438 -8.77 -5.05 -8.79
CA LEU A 438 -8.99 -3.76 -8.16
C LEU A 438 -8.22 -2.65 -8.87
N THR A 439 -6.95 -2.87 -9.21
CA THR A 439 -6.13 -1.88 -9.92
C THR A 439 -6.75 -1.49 -11.26
N PHE A 440 -7.20 -2.47 -12.06
CA PHE A 440 -7.80 -2.16 -13.38
C PHE A 440 -9.22 -1.59 -13.26
N VAL A 441 -9.97 -1.90 -12.24
CA VAL A 441 -11.22 -1.21 -11.90
C VAL A 441 -10.93 0.25 -11.52
N SER A 442 -9.93 0.49 -10.64
CA SER A 442 -9.47 1.84 -10.28
C SER A 442 -9.06 2.68 -11.48
N ILE A 443 -8.31 2.08 -12.44
CA ILE A 443 -7.87 2.75 -13.67
C ILE A 443 -9.07 3.04 -14.61
N THR A 444 -10.05 2.14 -14.67
CA THR A 444 -11.24 2.32 -15.51
C THR A 444 -12.04 3.57 -15.08
N VAL A 445 -12.08 3.84 -13.78
CA VAL A 445 -12.91 4.90 -13.20
C VAL A 445 -12.62 6.28 -13.79
N PRO A 446 -11.38 6.83 -13.76
CA PRO A 446 -11.10 8.16 -14.30
C PRO A 446 -11.15 8.24 -15.83
N ILE A 447 -11.18 7.09 -16.52
CA ILE A 447 -11.31 7.04 -17.98
C ILE A 447 -12.77 7.05 -18.42
N GLN A 448 -13.66 6.40 -17.66
CA GLN A 448 -15.08 6.22 -18.00
C GLN A 448 -16.00 7.22 -17.34
N LEU A 449 -15.68 7.63 -16.11
CA LEU A 449 -16.51 8.50 -15.30
C LEU A 449 -15.95 9.91 -15.31
N ASP A 450 -16.85 10.87 -15.18
CA ASP A 450 -16.51 12.28 -15.14
C ASP A 450 -16.86 12.85 -13.74
N GLY A 451 -16.08 13.84 -13.27
CA GLY A 451 -16.36 14.62 -12.06
C GLY A 451 -16.48 13.78 -10.78
N ASN A 452 -17.49 14.06 -9.98
CA ASN A 452 -17.69 13.54 -8.63
C ASN A 452 -17.73 12.01 -8.51
N TYR A 453 -18.08 11.29 -9.59
CA TYR A 453 -18.12 9.82 -9.57
C TYR A 453 -16.75 9.18 -9.37
N ILE A 454 -15.67 9.83 -9.85
CA ILE A 454 -14.29 9.35 -9.66
C ILE A 454 -13.97 9.33 -8.16
N THR A 455 -14.27 10.44 -7.49
CA THR A 455 -14.02 10.62 -6.06
C THR A 455 -14.80 9.61 -5.21
N LEU A 456 -16.08 9.36 -5.55
CA LEU A 456 -16.92 8.38 -4.86
C LEU A 456 -16.35 6.95 -4.94
N VAL A 457 -15.90 6.54 -6.13
CA VAL A 457 -15.37 5.18 -6.31
C VAL A 457 -14.03 5.03 -5.59
N TRP A 458 -13.11 5.99 -5.73
CA TRP A 458 -11.82 5.93 -5.04
C TRP A 458 -11.97 5.98 -3.51
N ALA A 459 -12.94 6.76 -2.99
CA ALA A 459 -13.25 6.79 -1.57
C ALA A 459 -13.75 5.44 -1.04
N SER A 460 -14.58 4.73 -1.81
CA SER A 460 -15.03 3.37 -1.45
C SER A 460 -13.87 2.36 -1.52
N GLU A 461 -13.04 2.46 -2.55
CA GLU A 461 -11.97 1.53 -2.82
C GLU A 461 -10.82 1.64 -1.80
N MET A 462 -10.50 2.85 -1.29
CA MET A 462 -9.51 3.02 -0.23
C MET A 462 -9.89 2.28 1.06
N VAL A 463 -11.18 2.30 1.43
CA VAL A 463 -11.71 1.58 2.59
C VAL A 463 -11.67 0.07 2.36
N LEU A 464 -12.05 -0.37 1.16
CA LEU A 464 -12.03 -1.78 0.75
C LEU A 464 -10.62 -2.36 0.77
N LEU A 465 -9.61 -1.64 0.24
CA LEU A 465 -8.22 -2.08 0.23
C LEU A 465 -7.62 -2.16 1.64
N LEU A 466 -7.97 -1.22 2.52
CA LEU A 466 -7.56 -1.29 3.92
C LEU A 466 -8.15 -2.53 4.60
N TRP A 467 -9.45 -2.80 4.39
CA TRP A 467 -10.10 -3.99 4.91
C TRP A 467 -9.46 -5.27 4.36
N LEU A 468 -9.15 -5.32 3.06
CA LEU A 468 -8.42 -6.43 2.43
C LEU A 468 -7.03 -6.62 3.04
N TYR A 469 -6.30 -5.54 3.31
CA TYR A 469 -5.02 -5.61 4.02
C TYR A 469 -5.16 -6.25 5.40
N ILE A 470 -6.14 -5.82 6.17
CA ILE A 470 -6.40 -6.35 7.51
C ILE A 470 -6.67 -7.87 7.45
N LYS A 471 -7.46 -8.32 6.47
CA LYS A 471 -7.85 -9.73 6.32
C LYS A 471 -6.76 -10.60 5.67
N SER A 472 -6.07 -10.12 4.63
CA SER A 472 -5.10 -10.89 3.85
C SER A 472 -3.67 -10.84 4.39
N ARG A 473 -3.32 -9.81 5.17
CA ARG A 473 -1.95 -9.51 5.64
C ARG A 473 -0.95 -9.18 4.52
N ILE A 474 -1.40 -8.97 3.28
CA ILE A 474 -0.56 -8.67 2.13
C ILE A 474 -0.26 -7.17 2.10
N ARG A 475 1.02 -6.80 2.23
CA ARG A 475 1.48 -5.39 2.30
C ARG A 475 1.12 -4.54 1.08
N VAL A 476 0.96 -5.16 -0.08
CA VAL A 476 0.59 -4.45 -1.32
C VAL A 476 -0.72 -3.69 -1.16
N TYR A 477 -1.73 -4.28 -0.49
CA TYR A 477 -3.00 -3.59 -0.23
C TYR A 477 -2.86 -2.39 0.71
N GLU A 478 -1.92 -2.44 1.66
CA GLU A 478 -1.62 -1.30 2.53
C GLU A 478 -1.08 -0.11 1.73
N TYR A 479 -0.13 -0.36 0.82
CA TYR A 479 0.41 0.69 -0.04
C TYR A 479 -0.63 1.21 -1.03
N ALA A 480 -1.40 0.33 -1.64
CA ALA A 480 -2.48 0.70 -2.55
C ALA A 480 -3.55 1.55 -1.85
N ALA A 481 -3.97 1.19 -0.63
CA ALA A 481 -4.90 1.99 0.16
C ALA A 481 -4.36 3.39 0.45
N LYS A 482 -3.07 3.53 0.79
CA LYS A 482 -2.43 4.83 1.03
C LYS A 482 -2.37 5.70 -0.24
N ILE A 483 -2.07 5.08 -1.38
CA ILE A 483 -2.08 5.77 -2.68
C ILE A 483 -3.50 6.27 -2.98
N LEU A 484 -4.51 5.42 -2.80
CA LEU A 484 -5.91 5.82 -3.03
C LEU A 484 -6.39 6.89 -2.06
N VAL A 485 -5.93 6.91 -0.80
CA VAL A 485 -6.19 8.05 0.10
C VAL A 485 -5.69 9.36 -0.53
N GLY A 486 -4.46 9.37 -1.06
CA GLY A 486 -3.91 10.53 -1.74
C GLY A 486 -4.70 10.93 -3.00
N LEU A 487 -5.02 9.96 -3.86
CA LEU A 487 -5.79 10.18 -5.09
C LEU A 487 -7.22 10.66 -4.79
N THR A 488 -7.90 10.07 -3.80
CA THR A 488 -9.23 10.50 -3.35
C THR A 488 -9.19 11.95 -2.86
N PHE A 489 -8.16 12.32 -2.10
CA PHE A 489 -8.02 13.68 -1.60
C PHE A 489 -7.76 14.68 -2.73
N ILE A 490 -6.89 14.36 -3.68
CA ILE A 490 -6.63 15.21 -4.87
C ILE A 490 -7.90 15.36 -5.69
N SER A 491 -8.60 14.27 -6.00
CA SER A 491 -9.85 14.29 -6.75
C SER A 491 -10.92 15.13 -6.04
N TYR A 492 -11.04 14.98 -4.72
CA TYR A 492 -11.96 15.75 -3.90
C TYR A 492 -11.63 17.26 -3.90
N LEU A 493 -10.34 17.63 -3.85
CA LEU A 493 -9.93 19.02 -3.99
C LEU A 493 -10.29 19.58 -5.37
N MET A 494 -10.13 18.80 -6.43
CA MET A 494 -10.53 19.21 -7.79
C MET A 494 -12.05 19.42 -7.88
N ASP A 495 -12.85 18.53 -7.26
CA ASP A 495 -14.31 18.69 -7.20
C ASP A 495 -14.71 19.97 -6.45
N ILE A 496 -14.07 20.26 -5.30
CA ILE A 496 -14.28 21.50 -4.55
C ILE A 496 -13.92 22.74 -5.43
N CYS A 497 -12.74 22.72 -6.05
CA CYS A 497 -12.31 23.83 -6.92
C CYS A 497 -13.29 24.06 -8.07
N SER A 498 -13.83 22.99 -8.65
CA SER A 498 -14.80 23.12 -9.73
C SER A 498 -16.11 23.76 -9.26
N VAL A 499 -16.58 23.44 -8.07
CA VAL A 499 -17.79 24.07 -7.46
C VAL A 499 -17.54 25.55 -7.17
N VAL A 500 -16.40 25.89 -6.58
CA VAL A 500 -16.05 27.28 -6.23
C VAL A 500 -15.87 28.15 -7.49
N MET A 501 -15.29 27.59 -8.57
CA MET A 501 -15.07 28.34 -9.81
C MET A 501 -16.34 28.52 -10.67
N HIS A 502 -17.36 27.68 -10.47
CA HIS A 502 -18.60 27.71 -11.26
C HIS A 502 -19.82 28.11 -10.43
N GLU A 503 -19.67 29.06 -9.53
CA GLU A 503 -20.71 29.54 -8.59
C GLU A 503 -22.06 29.93 -9.23
N HIS A 504 -22.15 30.07 -10.54
CA HIS A 504 -23.37 30.52 -11.24
C HIS A 504 -24.27 29.42 -11.79
N HIS A 505 -23.92 28.14 -11.67
CA HIS A 505 -24.84 27.08 -12.06
C HIS A 505 -25.70 26.65 -10.87
N ALA A 506 -26.97 26.99 -10.95
CA ALA A 506 -28.02 26.71 -9.97
C ALA A 506 -27.90 25.30 -9.39
N VAL A 507 -27.40 25.19 -8.17
CA VAL A 507 -27.50 23.97 -7.38
C VAL A 507 -28.98 23.80 -7.04
N SER A 508 -29.64 22.86 -7.70
CA SER A 508 -31.11 22.83 -7.79
C SER A 508 -31.83 22.47 -6.49
N THR A 509 -31.17 21.79 -5.54
CA THR A 509 -31.81 21.30 -4.32
C THR A 509 -30.85 21.26 -3.14
N ILE A 510 -31.27 21.77 -1.97
CA ILE A 510 -30.52 21.72 -0.73
C ILE A 510 -30.36 20.28 -0.25
N PHE A 511 -29.16 19.85 0.13
CA PHE A 511 -28.77 18.52 0.60
C PHE A 511 -28.92 17.36 -0.42
N LEU A 512 -29.59 17.58 -1.54
CA LEU A 512 -29.83 16.55 -2.58
C LEU A 512 -29.07 16.87 -3.89
N ASN A 513 -27.91 17.48 -3.79
CA ASN A 513 -27.04 17.73 -4.92
C ASN A 513 -25.81 16.79 -4.92
N SER A 514 -25.19 16.64 -6.09
CA SER A 514 -24.05 15.73 -6.30
C SER A 514 -22.83 16.11 -5.46
N SER A 515 -22.57 17.42 -5.31
CA SER A 515 -21.42 17.93 -4.54
C SER A 515 -21.54 17.65 -3.05
N PHE A 516 -22.74 17.86 -2.47
CA PHE A 516 -23.02 17.52 -1.09
C PHE A 516 -22.90 16.02 -0.85
N ALA A 517 -23.54 15.19 -1.72
CA ALA A 517 -23.48 13.73 -1.61
C ALA A 517 -22.04 13.20 -1.68
N THR A 518 -21.23 13.74 -2.60
CA THR A 518 -19.82 13.36 -2.75
C THR A 518 -19.01 13.73 -1.52
N SER A 519 -19.12 14.98 -1.06
CA SER A 519 -18.39 15.48 0.12
C SER A 519 -18.78 14.70 1.39
N LEU A 520 -20.07 14.44 1.57
CA LEU A 520 -20.58 13.64 2.68
C LEU A 520 -20.00 12.22 2.64
N PHE A 521 -20.04 11.59 1.46
CA PHE A 521 -19.51 10.23 1.30
C PHE A 521 -18.01 10.15 1.55
N VAL A 522 -17.22 11.09 1.04
CA VAL A 522 -15.76 11.17 1.27
C VAL A 522 -15.47 11.34 2.76
N GLY A 523 -16.21 12.21 3.45
CA GLY A 523 -16.08 12.39 4.89
C GLY A 523 -16.38 11.11 5.66
N LEU A 524 -17.47 10.41 5.33
CA LEU A 524 -17.84 9.14 5.94
C LEU A 524 -16.84 8.02 5.62
N ALA A 525 -16.36 7.92 4.38
CA ALA A 525 -15.35 6.94 3.97
C ALA A 525 -14.02 7.14 4.69
N THR A 526 -13.57 8.40 4.83
CA THR A 526 -12.37 8.76 5.58
C THR A 526 -12.54 8.41 7.07
N GLY A 527 -13.72 8.63 7.63
CA GLY A 527 -14.07 8.22 8.99
C GLY A 527 -14.05 6.71 9.17
N ALA A 528 -14.65 5.97 8.24
CA ALA A 528 -14.62 4.51 8.24
C ALA A 528 -13.19 3.96 8.14
N PHE A 529 -12.35 4.56 7.31
CA PHE A 529 -10.92 4.24 7.22
C PHE A 529 -10.20 4.42 8.56
N ALA A 530 -10.43 5.55 9.24
CA ALA A 530 -9.87 5.82 10.57
C ALA A 530 -10.39 4.83 11.63
N LEU A 531 -11.70 4.54 11.64
CA LEU A 531 -12.32 3.58 12.57
C LEU A 531 -11.78 2.16 12.38
N LEU A 532 -11.58 1.70 11.14
CA LEU A 532 -10.97 0.41 10.85
C LEU A 532 -9.55 0.32 11.40
N ILE A 533 -8.72 1.34 11.23
CA ILE A 533 -7.38 1.39 11.83
C ILE A 533 -7.48 1.34 13.36
N GLY A 534 -8.40 2.09 13.97
CA GLY A 534 -8.60 2.13 15.41
C GLY A 534 -9.07 0.80 15.98
N TYR A 535 -10.05 0.15 15.36
CA TYR A 535 -10.63 -1.12 15.78
C TYR A 535 -9.60 -2.26 15.71
N TYR A 536 -8.82 -2.32 14.63
CA TYR A 536 -7.81 -3.36 14.43
C TYR A 536 -6.41 -2.96 14.93
N ARG A 537 -6.30 -2.01 15.87
CA ARG A 537 -5.01 -1.52 16.38
C ARG A 537 -4.15 -2.62 16.97
N SER A 538 -4.72 -3.56 17.71
CA SER A 538 -4.04 -4.73 18.30
C SER A 538 -3.48 -5.71 17.27
N PHE A 539 -3.96 -5.62 16.03
CA PHE A 539 -3.54 -6.45 14.92
C PHE A 539 -2.16 -6.06 14.36
N PHE A 540 -1.73 -4.83 14.57
CA PHE A 540 -0.47 -4.32 14.03
C PHE A 540 0.68 -4.60 15.00
N SER A 541 1.89 -4.93 14.48
CA SER A 541 3.09 -5.08 15.29
C SER A 541 3.44 -3.77 16.02
N THR A 542 4.14 -3.85 17.15
CA THR A 542 4.47 -2.70 18.03
C THR A 542 5.09 -1.52 17.26
N ALA A 543 6.03 -1.80 16.34
CA ALA A 543 6.64 -0.76 15.50
C ALA A 543 5.65 -0.07 14.54
N ARG A 544 4.60 -0.79 14.09
CA ARG A 544 3.54 -0.23 13.25
C ARG A 544 2.45 0.44 14.06
N GLN A 545 2.19 0.00 15.28
CA GLN A 545 1.25 0.67 16.18
C GLN A 545 1.64 2.12 16.43
N LEU A 546 2.95 2.43 16.50
CA LEU A 546 3.45 3.82 16.59
C LEU A 546 3.11 4.64 15.32
N LYS A 547 3.32 4.07 14.12
CA LYS A 547 2.94 4.73 12.85
C LYS A 547 1.43 4.95 12.73
N TYR A 548 0.62 3.92 12.99
CA TYR A 548 -0.84 4.01 12.92
C TYR A 548 -1.45 4.79 14.10
N GLY A 549 -0.70 4.93 15.19
CA GLY A 549 -1.07 5.80 16.32
C GLY A 549 -1.26 7.26 15.91
N PHE A 550 -0.47 7.77 14.97
CA PHE A 550 -0.61 9.11 14.40
C PHE A 550 -1.69 9.15 13.30
N TRP A 551 -1.72 8.16 12.40
CA TRP A 551 -2.64 8.15 11.25
C TRP A 551 -4.11 8.07 11.65
N ASN A 552 -4.47 7.33 12.70
CA ASN A 552 -5.85 7.21 13.14
C ASN A 552 -6.46 8.56 13.57
N PRO A 553 -5.88 9.30 14.56
CA PRO A 553 -6.43 10.60 14.95
C PRO A 553 -6.37 11.62 13.82
N PHE A 554 -5.33 11.56 12.97
CA PHE A 554 -5.20 12.45 11.81
C PHE A 554 -6.33 12.22 10.80
N MET A 555 -6.61 10.98 10.40
CA MET A 555 -7.70 10.66 9.47
C MET A 555 -9.07 10.94 10.08
N LEU A 556 -9.24 10.74 11.37
CA LEU A 556 -10.48 11.12 12.05
C LEU A 556 -10.68 12.65 12.06
N PHE A 557 -9.61 13.41 12.28
CA PHE A 557 -9.65 14.87 12.17
C PHE A 557 -10.01 15.31 10.75
N VAL A 558 -9.38 14.73 9.73
CA VAL A 558 -9.68 15.01 8.30
C VAL A 558 -11.14 14.69 7.98
N SER A 559 -11.66 13.54 8.46
CA SER A 559 -13.07 13.18 8.29
C SER A 559 -14.01 14.23 8.86
N VAL A 560 -13.77 14.63 10.12
CA VAL A 560 -14.59 15.65 10.79
C VAL A 560 -14.49 17.00 10.05
N ALA A 561 -13.29 17.37 9.58
CA ALA A 561 -13.08 18.60 8.83
C ALA A 561 -13.83 18.59 7.49
N ILE A 562 -13.80 17.47 6.76
CA ILE A 562 -14.55 17.30 5.49
C ILE A 562 -16.04 17.38 5.76
N LEU A 563 -16.54 16.66 6.76
CA LEU A 563 -17.99 16.69 7.11
C LEU A 563 -18.41 18.11 7.52
N TYR A 564 -17.62 18.79 8.32
CA TYR A 564 -17.88 20.16 8.69
C TYR A 564 -17.91 21.09 7.48
N TYR A 565 -16.91 21.00 6.59
CA TYR A 565 -16.85 21.77 5.37
C TYR A 565 -18.04 21.50 4.44
N THR A 566 -18.50 20.24 4.34
CA THR A 566 -19.66 19.84 3.53
C THR A 566 -20.90 20.63 3.88
N PHE A 567 -21.23 20.73 5.19
CA PHE A 567 -22.38 21.49 5.62
C PHE A 567 -22.17 23.01 5.51
N MET A 568 -20.97 23.49 5.79
CA MET A 568 -20.63 24.90 5.63
C MET A 568 -20.80 25.37 4.19
N MET A 569 -20.33 24.58 3.24
CA MET A 569 -20.44 24.90 1.81
C MET A 569 -21.90 24.83 1.35
N GLU A 570 -22.70 23.91 1.86
CA GLU A 570 -24.12 23.83 1.55
C GLU A 570 -24.89 25.06 2.02
N PHE A 571 -24.59 25.52 3.23
CA PHE A 571 -25.19 26.77 3.73
C PHE A 571 -24.70 28.00 2.94
N HIS A 572 -23.46 27.99 2.49
CA HIS A 572 -22.90 29.05 1.67
C HIS A 572 -23.60 29.18 0.30
N LEU A 573 -23.89 28.05 -0.31
CA LEU A 573 -24.50 27.99 -1.66
C LEU A 573 -26.01 28.29 -1.68
N HIS A 574 -26.74 27.92 -0.62
CA HIS A 574 -28.20 27.97 -0.63
C HIS A 574 -28.80 29.10 0.21
N PHE A 575 -28.04 29.65 1.15
CA PHE A 575 -28.53 30.76 1.98
C PHE A 575 -27.80 32.04 1.65
N GLU A 576 -28.49 33.16 1.79
CA GLU A 576 -27.93 34.49 1.56
C GLU A 576 -27.92 35.32 2.83
N GLY A 577 -27.01 36.31 2.86
CA GLY A 577 -26.95 37.34 3.93
C GLY A 577 -26.96 36.77 5.35
N ALA A 578 -27.84 37.29 6.14
CA ALA A 578 -27.97 36.95 7.58
C ALA A 578 -28.47 35.51 7.85
N THR A 579 -29.22 34.92 6.92
CA THR A 579 -29.65 33.52 7.05
C THR A 579 -28.43 32.59 6.93
N ARG A 580 -27.54 32.85 5.98
CA ARG A 580 -26.28 32.11 5.80
C ARG A 580 -25.45 32.13 7.08
N SER A 581 -25.15 33.34 7.59
CA SER A 581 -24.34 33.47 8.77
C SER A 581 -25.00 32.81 10.00
N GLY A 582 -26.30 32.99 10.21
CA GLY A 582 -27.04 32.38 11.31
C GLY A 582 -26.98 30.83 11.27
N ALA A 583 -27.22 30.21 10.09
CA ALA A 583 -27.14 28.77 9.92
C ALA A 583 -25.73 28.24 10.17
N MET A 584 -24.69 28.89 9.63
CA MET A 584 -23.29 28.50 9.81
C MET A 584 -22.87 28.56 11.29
N PHE A 585 -23.23 29.62 12.04
CA PHE A 585 -22.88 29.72 13.45
C PHE A 585 -23.61 28.71 14.32
N LEU A 586 -24.88 28.47 14.06
CA LEU A 586 -25.66 27.44 14.76
C LEU A 586 -25.04 26.04 14.52
N PHE A 587 -24.77 25.73 13.28
CA PHE A 587 -24.14 24.43 12.95
C PHE A 587 -22.75 24.30 13.58
N THR A 588 -21.93 25.35 13.56
CA THR A 588 -20.60 25.35 14.18
C THR A 588 -20.70 25.09 15.68
N ALA A 589 -21.64 25.73 16.37
CA ALA A 589 -21.86 25.51 17.79
C ALA A 589 -22.29 24.07 18.09
N ILE A 590 -23.19 23.49 17.26
CA ILE A 590 -23.62 22.10 17.37
C ILE A 590 -22.45 21.13 17.08
N ALA A 591 -21.65 21.39 16.03
CA ALA A 591 -20.49 20.58 15.68
C ALA A 591 -19.44 20.55 16.79
N ILE A 592 -19.07 21.73 17.35
CA ILE A 592 -18.15 21.83 18.48
C ILE A 592 -18.67 21.01 19.67
N SER A 593 -19.94 21.17 20.01
CA SER A 593 -20.56 20.45 21.11
C SER A 593 -20.56 18.96 20.93
N SER A 594 -20.88 18.49 19.72
CA SER A 594 -20.92 17.07 19.35
C SER A 594 -19.52 16.43 19.38
N VAL A 595 -18.53 17.11 18.80
CA VAL A 595 -17.13 16.65 18.80
C VAL A 595 -16.59 16.61 20.24
N CYS A 596 -16.79 17.65 21.02
CA CYS A 596 -16.39 17.66 22.41
C CYS A 596 -17.05 16.55 23.22
N TYR A 597 -18.36 16.32 23.04
CA TYR A 597 -19.07 15.24 23.72
C TYR A 597 -18.54 13.87 23.34
N ALA A 598 -18.23 13.61 22.07
CA ALA A 598 -17.65 12.36 21.60
C ALA A 598 -16.26 12.08 22.22
N PHE A 599 -15.46 13.12 22.40
CA PHE A 599 -14.11 13.01 22.95
C PHE A 599 -14.01 13.09 24.48
N ARG A 600 -15.11 13.36 25.20
CA ARG A 600 -15.14 13.57 26.67
C ARG A 600 -14.45 12.47 27.49
N LYS A 601 -14.49 11.21 27.01
CA LYS A 601 -13.89 10.05 27.71
C LYS A 601 -12.40 9.83 27.38
N ARG A 602 -11.85 10.52 26.38
CA ARG A 602 -10.47 10.31 25.89
C ARG A 602 -9.44 11.23 26.53
N PHE A 603 -9.86 12.37 27.05
CA PHE A 603 -8.98 13.36 27.65
C PHE A 603 -9.25 13.51 29.17
N PRO A 604 -8.25 13.92 29.96
CA PRO A 604 -8.47 14.36 31.31
C PRO A 604 -9.54 15.46 31.33
N ILE A 605 -10.47 15.39 32.29
CA ILE A 605 -11.66 16.22 32.30
C ILE A 605 -11.34 17.74 32.31
N THR A 606 -10.24 18.13 32.93
CA THR A 606 -9.76 19.53 32.93
C THR A 606 -9.33 20.01 31.56
N GLN A 607 -8.54 19.20 30.82
CA GLN A 607 -8.10 19.52 29.45
C GLN A 607 -9.29 19.55 28.49
N TYR A 608 -10.19 18.57 28.59
CA TYR A 608 -11.42 18.50 27.81
C TYR A 608 -12.26 19.77 27.98
N LEU A 609 -12.53 20.20 29.24
CA LEU A 609 -13.32 21.39 29.51
C LEU A 609 -12.61 22.65 29.01
N THR A 610 -11.28 22.74 29.13
CA THR A 610 -10.50 23.89 28.63
C THR A 610 -10.61 24.01 27.10
N PHE A 611 -10.46 22.88 26.35
CA PHE A 611 -10.64 22.90 24.92
C PHE A 611 -12.06 23.27 24.51
N TYR A 612 -13.06 22.73 25.22
CA TYR A 612 -14.45 23.05 24.93
C TYR A 612 -14.75 24.52 25.15
N MET A 613 -14.30 25.08 26.27
CA MET A 613 -14.41 26.52 26.58
C MET A 613 -13.77 27.39 25.52
N LEU A 614 -12.53 27.06 25.12
CA LEU A 614 -11.80 27.81 24.11
C LEU A 614 -12.56 27.81 22.78
N ALA A 615 -13.00 26.61 22.31
CA ALA A 615 -13.72 26.47 21.06
C ALA A 615 -15.07 27.19 21.04
N ILE A 616 -15.88 27.01 22.07
CA ILE A 616 -17.18 27.71 22.17
C ILE A 616 -17.00 29.19 22.39
N GLY A 617 -15.97 29.61 23.14
CA GLY A 617 -15.63 31.02 23.38
C GLY A 617 -15.24 31.73 22.08
N ILE A 618 -14.37 31.14 21.27
CA ILE A 618 -13.98 31.69 19.97
C ILE A 618 -15.21 31.78 19.06
N ASN A 619 -16.01 30.70 18.96
CA ASN A 619 -17.23 30.73 18.17
C ASN A 619 -18.20 31.83 18.59
N THR A 620 -18.36 32.05 19.92
CA THR A 620 -19.21 33.10 20.47
C THR A 620 -18.67 34.49 20.13
N LEU A 621 -17.36 34.73 20.25
CA LEU A 621 -16.76 36.01 19.89
C LEU A 621 -16.93 36.33 18.40
N VAL A 622 -16.66 35.36 17.52
CA VAL A 622 -16.87 35.54 16.08
C VAL A 622 -18.36 35.78 15.77
N TYR A 623 -19.25 35.10 16.45
CA TYR A 623 -20.69 35.30 16.32
C TYR A 623 -21.10 36.72 16.74
N ILE A 624 -20.60 37.23 17.87
CA ILE A 624 -20.83 38.59 18.33
C ILE A 624 -20.34 39.61 17.29
N ILE A 625 -19.11 39.44 16.75
CA ILE A 625 -18.54 40.34 15.74
C ILE A 625 -19.40 40.33 14.47
N ASN A 626 -19.88 39.16 14.03
CA ASN A 626 -20.74 39.03 12.86
C ASN A 626 -22.08 39.80 13.09
N ILE A 627 -22.71 39.62 14.24
CA ILE A 627 -23.93 40.35 14.59
C ILE A 627 -23.71 41.87 14.57
N TRP A 628 -22.54 42.38 15.03
CA TRP A 628 -22.24 43.80 15.01
C TRP A 628 -21.98 44.35 13.60
N GLY A 629 -21.52 43.52 12.66
CA GLY A 629 -21.25 43.90 11.27
C GLY A 629 -22.46 43.90 10.35
N ASP A 630 -23.57 43.24 10.74
CA ASP A 630 -24.74 43.13 9.89
C ASP A 630 -25.69 44.31 9.98
N GLN A 631 -26.27 44.72 8.86
CA GLN A 631 -27.39 45.66 8.80
C GLN A 631 -28.70 44.93 9.17
N TRP A 632 -29.43 45.47 10.13
CA TRP A 632 -30.62 44.80 10.70
C TRP A 632 -31.95 45.31 10.16
N GLU A 633 -31.93 46.31 9.30
CA GLU A 633 -33.12 46.87 8.70
C GLU A 633 -33.80 45.87 7.78
N ASN A 634 -35.10 45.67 7.99
CA ASN A 634 -35.96 44.79 7.16
C ASN A 634 -35.56 43.33 7.09
N MET A 635 -35.01 42.75 8.15
CA MET A 635 -34.69 41.32 8.16
C MET A 635 -35.93 40.44 8.10
N ALA A 636 -35.86 39.40 7.23
CA ALA A 636 -36.86 38.35 7.18
C ALA A 636 -36.96 37.58 8.53
N PHE A 637 -38.09 36.92 8.76
CA PHE A 637 -38.35 36.17 9.99
C PHE A 637 -37.33 35.08 10.28
N VAL A 638 -36.90 34.33 9.24
CA VAL A 638 -35.98 33.19 9.37
C VAL A 638 -34.62 33.55 9.95
N PRO A 639 -33.89 34.57 9.48
CA PRO A 639 -32.61 35.00 10.06
C PRO A 639 -32.73 35.37 11.55
N VAL A 640 -33.82 36.06 11.92
CA VAL A 640 -34.08 36.46 13.31
C VAL A 640 -34.21 35.24 14.20
N VAL A 641 -35.05 34.28 13.81
CA VAL A 641 -35.23 33.01 14.54
C VAL A 641 -33.91 32.23 14.66
N LEU A 642 -33.15 32.06 13.58
CA LEU A 642 -31.86 31.39 13.62
C LEU A 642 -30.87 32.04 14.59
N ARG A 643 -30.82 33.37 14.64
CA ARG A 643 -29.96 34.11 15.56
C ARG A 643 -30.32 33.87 17.02
N TRP A 644 -31.62 33.93 17.37
CA TRP A 644 -32.07 33.63 18.72
C TRP A 644 -31.81 32.16 19.11
N PHE A 645 -32.04 31.22 18.21
CA PHE A 645 -31.69 29.80 18.44
C PHE A 645 -30.19 29.62 18.67
N THR A 646 -29.35 30.26 17.86
CA THR A 646 -27.89 30.20 18.02
C THR A 646 -27.47 30.76 19.36
N ALA A 647 -28.00 31.91 19.75
CA ALA A 647 -27.72 32.54 21.06
C ALA A 647 -28.15 31.61 22.20
N ALA A 648 -29.38 31.09 22.16
CA ALA A 648 -29.89 30.17 23.19
C ALA A 648 -29.02 28.91 23.31
N PHE A 649 -28.62 28.32 22.17
CA PHE A 649 -27.77 27.13 22.15
C PHE A 649 -26.37 27.42 22.72
N VAL A 650 -25.77 28.55 22.34
CA VAL A 650 -24.46 28.98 22.87
C VAL A 650 -24.54 29.23 24.38
N ILE A 651 -25.58 29.91 24.87
CA ILE A 651 -25.81 30.13 26.30
C ILE A 651 -25.92 28.79 27.04
N ALA A 652 -26.70 27.84 26.51
CA ALA A 652 -26.84 26.50 27.10
C ALA A 652 -25.49 25.79 27.20
N ASN A 653 -24.65 25.87 26.15
CA ASN A 653 -23.31 25.29 26.16
C ASN A 653 -22.36 25.97 27.17
N ILE A 654 -22.39 27.31 27.24
CA ILE A 654 -21.61 28.06 28.22
C ILE A 654 -22.04 27.66 29.64
N TYR A 655 -23.36 27.55 29.88
CA TYR A 655 -23.89 27.11 31.18
C TYR A 655 -23.45 25.68 31.50
N TYR A 656 -23.50 24.75 30.54
CA TYR A 656 -23.04 23.38 30.74
C TYR A 656 -21.56 23.35 31.17
N VAL A 657 -20.69 24.05 30.44
CA VAL A 657 -19.26 24.12 30.75
C VAL A 657 -19.01 24.76 32.08
N ALA A 658 -19.68 25.88 32.38
CA ALA A 658 -19.59 26.58 33.66
C ALA A 658 -19.98 25.67 34.85
N ARG A 659 -21.08 24.90 34.69
CA ARG A 659 -21.53 23.95 35.71
C ARG A 659 -20.50 22.84 35.94
N GLN A 660 -19.90 22.29 34.86
CA GLN A 660 -18.87 21.26 34.99
C GLN A 660 -17.60 21.80 35.68
N TYR A 661 -17.16 23.02 35.34
CA TYR A 661 -16.05 23.68 36.03
C TYR A 661 -16.35 23.94 37.51
N TYR A 662 -17.56 24.40 37.83
CA TYR A 662 -17.98 24.60 39.20
C TYR A 662 -17.92 23.31 40.02
N LEU A 663 -18.39 22.22 39.49
CA LEU A 663 -18.38 20.90 40.15
C LEU A 663 -16.97 20.37 40.40
N LEU A 664 -16.00 20.71 39.53
CA LEU A 664 -14.63 20.14 39.56
C LEU A 664 -13.63 21.00 40.35
N ILE A 665 -13.65 22.30 40.13
CA ILE A 665 -12.58 23.21 40.58
C ILE A 665 -13.10 24.20 41.63
N GLY A 666 -14.40 24.33 41.76
CA GLY A 666 -15.05 25.31 42.64
C GLY A 666 -15.07 26.74 42.04
N ILE A 667 -15.68 27.65 42.83
CA ILE A 667 -16.04 28.99 42.37
C ILE A 667 -14.83 29.92 42.10
N LYS A 668 -13.62 29.56 42.58
CA LYS A 668 -12.43 30.44 42.54
C LYS A 668 -11.64 30.39 41.19
N SER A 669 -12.13 29.71 40.16
CA SER A 669 -11.43 29.61 38.90
C SER A 669 -11.44 30.93 38.10
N ARG A 670 -10.29 31.33 37.54
CA ARG A 670 -10.17 32.46 36.60
C ARG A 670 -11.08 32.33 35.38
N PHE A 671 -11.42 31.11 34.98
CA PHE A 671 -12.32 30.81 33.85
C PHE A 671 -13.74 31.33 34.08
N THR A 672 -14.22 31.35 35.29
CA THR A 672 -15.54 31.91 35.61
C THR A 672 -15.65 33.41 35.24
N ILE A 673 -14.53 34.14 35.31
CA ILE A 673 -14.44 35.54 34.92
C ILE A 673 -14.64 35.67 33.39
N TYR A 674 -13.90 34.92 32.61
CA TYR A 674 -14.00 34.95 31.15
C TYR A 674 -15.38 34.55 30.65
N LEU A 675 -16.00 33.53 31.28
CA LEU A 675 -17.38 33.13 30.98
C LEU A 675 -18.38 34.27 31.26
N ASN A 676 -18.25 34.96 32.38
CA ASN A 676 -19.18 36.05 32.73
C ASN A 676 -19.03 37.22 31.75
N ILE A 677 -17.81 37.59 31.39
CA ILE A 677 -17.56 38.64 30.39
C ILE A 677 -18.22 38.23 29.06
N LEU A 678 -18.01 36.98 28.61
CA LEU A 678 -18.55 36.48 27.35
C LEU A 678 -20.09 36.47 27.34
N VAL A 679 -20.72 36.02 28.43
CA VAL A 679 -22.18 36.02 28.57
C VAL A 679 -22.71 37.44 28.59
N THR A 680 -22.02 38.39 29.24
CA THR A 680 -22.41 39.80 29.25
C THR A 680 -22.34 40.43 27.87
N LEU A 681 -21.25 40.18 27.14
CA LEU A 681 -21.10 40.66 25.76
C LEU A 681 -22.20 40.07 24.85
N LEU A 682 -22.50 38.78 25.01
CA LEU A 682 -23.56 38.11 24.23
C LEU A 682 -24.94 38.71 24.58
N TRP A 683 -25.22 38.95 25.89
CA TRP A 683 -26.47 39.58 26.33
C TRP A 683 -26.63 40.95 25.73
N VAL A 684 -25.64 41.83 25.83
CA VAL A 684 -25.67 43.18 25.27
C VAL A 684 -25.91 43.17 23.76
N THR A 685 -25.23 42.25 23.06
CA THR A 685 -25.39 42.05 21.62
C THR A 685 -26.81 41.62 21.25
N MET A 686 -27.40 40.73 22.04
CA MET A 686 -28.78 40.23 21.79
C MET A 686 -29.81 41.29 22.10
N VAL A 687 -29.64 42.07 23.17
CA VAL A 687 -30.56 43.19 23.49
C VAL A 687 -30.47 44.27 22.42
N ARG A 688 -29.27 44.66 21.99
CA ARG A 688 -29.09 45.59 20.86
C ARG A 688 -29.83 45.08 19.62
N SER A 689 -29.64 43.80 19.28
CA SER A 689 -30.30 43.14 18.18
C SER A 689 -31.83 43.18 18.30
N PHE A 690 -32.35 42.95 19.50
CA PHE A 690 -33.79 43.00 19.78
C PHE A 690 -34.35 44.41 19.63
N LEU A 691 -33.70 45.43 20.18
CA LEU A 691 -34.12 46.83 20.09
C LEU A 691 -34.21 47.28 18.64
N TRP A 692 -33.24 46.88 17.82
CA TRP A 692 -33.25 47.15 16.39
C TRP A 692 -34.39 46.44 15.64
N GLN A 693 -34.70 45.18 16.00
CA GLN A 693 -35.84 44.43 15.44
C GLN A 693 -37.20 45.06 15.76
N VAL A 694 -37.33 45.73 16.92
CA VAL A 694 -38.55 46.41 17.36
C VAL A 694 -38.67 47.80 16.73
N GLY A 695 -37.66 48.28 16.00
CA GLY A 695 -37.68 49.59 15.35
C GLY A 695 -37.43 50.75 16.32
N VAL A 696 -36.64 50.55 17.37
CA VAL A 696 -36.23 51.60 18.30
C VAL A 696 -35.04 52.35 17.69
N ASP A 697 -35.23 53.58 17.27
CA ASP A 697 -34.18 54.39 16.60
C ASP A 697 -33.09 54.87 17.59
N ASP A 698 -33.41 55.01 18.86
CA ASP A 698 -32.46 55.42 19.90
C ASP A 698 -31.90 54.21 20.68
N PHE A 699 -30.79 53.69 20.16
CA PHE A 699 -30.10 52.53 20.78
C PHE A 699 -29.36 52.87 22.07
N SER A 700 -29.05 54.14 22.26
CA SER A 700 -28.16 54.57 23.33
C SER A 700 -28.72 54.24 24.68
N ALA A 701 -29.96 54.68 24.96
CA ALA A 701 -30.68 54.40 26.21
C ALA A 701 -30.94 52.90 26.43
N GLY A 702 -31.31 52.17 25.36
CA GLY A 702 -31.53 50.72 25.42
C GLY A 702 -30.28 49.91 25.76
N LEU A 703 -29.12 50.29 25.20
CA LEU A 703 -27.84 49.69 25.55
C LEU A 703 -27.44 49.97 27.00
N SER A 704 -27.65 51.20 27.47
CA SER A 704 -27.38 51.60 28.86
C SER A 704 -28.24 50.80 29.85
N LEU A 705 -29.53 50.61 29.52
CA LEU A 705 -30.44 49.78 30.29
C LEU A 705 -29.98 48.30 30.30
N SER A 706 -29.59 47.75 29.16
CA SER A 706 -29.17 46.36 29.06
C SER A 706 -27.89 46.05 29.82
N LEU A 707 -26.91 46.97 29.79
CA LEU A 707 -25.69 46.89 30.57
C LEU A 707 -25.99 47.02 32.06
N SER A 708 -26.94 47.90 32.44
CA SER A 708 -27.35 48.04 33.83
C SER A 708 -27.98 46.79 34.39
N ILE A 709 -28.89 46.12 33.60
CA ILE A 709 -29.50 44.86 33.98
C ILE A 709 -28.43 43.76 34.10
N ALA A 710 -27.50 43.65 33.15
CA ALA A 710 -26.41 42.70 33.22
C ALA A 710 -25.52 42.91 34.44
N GLY A 711 -25.16 44.17 34.71
CA GLY A 711 -24.41 44.55 35.91
C GLY A 711 -25.14 44.18 37.22
N PHE A 712 -26.47 44.47 37.30
CA PHE A 712 -27.27 44.11 38.47
C PHE A 712 -27.33 42.59 38.71
N VAL A 713 -27.57 41.79 37.63
CA VAL A 713 -27.59 40.34 37.72
C VAL A 713 -26.22 39.78 38.14
N GLN A 714 -25.13 40.32 37.59
CA GLN A 714 -23.76 39.92 37.97
C GLN A 714 -23.42 40.29 39.41
N MET A 715 -23.89 41.44 39.90
CA MET A 715 -23.70 41.84 41.29
C MET A 715 -24.42 40.85 42.20
N GLY A 716 -25.70 40.58 41.93
CA GLY A 716 -26.50 39.62 42.69
C GLY A 716 -25.89 38.22 42.73
N LEU A 717 -25.45 37.70 41.57
CA LEU A 717 -24.74 36.42 41.48
C LEU A 717 -23.39 36.47 42.20
N GLY A 718 -22.63 37.55 42.06
CA GLY A 718 -21.34 37.75 42.75
C GLY A 718 -21.47 37.87 44.28
N MET A 719 -22.58 38.39 44.79
CA MET A 719 -22.91 38.38 46.22
C MET A 719 -23.32 36.97 46.68
N ARG A 720 -24.25 36.33 45.96
CA ARG A 720 -24.74 34.97 46.29
C ARG A 720 -23.65 33.89 46.25
N LEU A 721 -22.73 33.99 45.31
CA LEU A 721 -21.63 33.06 45.11
C LEU A 721 -20.35 33.47 45.85
N HIS A 722 -20.37 34.55 46.63
CA HIS A 722 -19.23 35.12 47.35
C HIS A 722 -17.99 35.39 46.47
N GLN A 723 -18.19 35.74 45.19
CA GLN A 723 -17.10 35.97 44.22
C GLN A 723 -16.75 37.47 44.13
N LYS A 724 -15.58 37.86 44.67
CA LYS A 724 -15.08 39.24 44.61
C LYS A 724 -14.94 39.75 43.17
N VAL A 725 -14.47 38.91 42.25
CA VAL A 725 -14.20 39.29 40.86
C VAL A 725 -15.49 39.59 40.09
N MET A 726 -16.56 38.82 40.28
CA MET A 726 -17.87 39.09 39.63
C MET A 726 -18.42 40.47 40.11
N ARG A 727 -18.30 40.75 41.38
CA ARG A 727 -18.71 42.07 41.94
C ARG A 727 -17.88 43.19 41.34
N MET A 728 -16.56 43.03 41.17
CA MET A 728 -15.69 44.01 40.51
C MET A 728 -16.08 44.25 39.05
N ILE A 729 -16.35 43.17 38.27
CA ILE A 729 -16.80 43.29 36.89
C ILE A 729 -18.14 44.03 36.81
N SER A 730 -19.08 43.69 37.70
CA SER A 730 -20.35 44.38 37.78
C SER A 730 -20.18 45.89 38.09
N LEU A 731 -19.28 46.22 39.05
CA LEU A 731 -18.98 47.62 39.39
C LEU A 731 -18.35 48.35 38.18
N SER A 732 -17.44 47.69 37.45
CA SER A 732 -16.85 48.23 36.21
C SER A 732 -17.92 48.43 35.13
N THR A 733 -18.88 47.51 35.00
CA THR A 733 -20.01 47.62 34.06
C THR A 733 -20.90 48.84 34.42
N PHE A 734 -21.22 49.02 35.69
CA PHE A 734 -21.93 50.22 36.12
C PHE A 734 -21.13 51.49 35.87
N GLY A 735 -19.81 51.51 36.10
CA GLY A 735 -18.94 52.63 35.77
C GLY A 735 -18.99 53.00 34.30
N ILE A 736 -18.94 51.96 33.38
CA ILE A 736 -19.08 52.17 31.94
C ILE A 736 -20.44 52.75 31.59
N VAL A 737 -21.53 52.26 32.22
CA VAL A 737 -22.88 52.79 31.99
C VAL A 737 -22.96 54.26 32.44
N LEU A 738 -22.40 54.61 33.60
CA LEU A 738 -22.38 56.00 34.07
C LEU A 738 -21.58 56.88 33.12
N LEU A 739 -20.41 56.46 32.66
CA LEU A 739 -19.62 57.19 31.68
C LEU A 739 -20.42 57.41 30.39
N LYS A 740 -21.06 56.34 29.88
CA LYS A 740 -21.89 56.43 28.70
C LYS A 740 -23.07 57.38 28.86
N LEU A 741 -23.81 57.31 29.98
CA LEU A 741 -24.90 58.21 30.30
C LEU A 741 -24.45 59.68 30.31
N VAL A 742 -23.23 59.97 30.78
CA VAL A 742 -22.72 61.36 30.89
C VAL A 742 -22.22 61.87 29.52
N PHE A 743 -21.64 61.00 28.66
CA PHE A 743 -20.98 61.43 27.41
C PHE A 743 -21.77 61.20 26.14
N ASP A 744 -22.74 60.27 26.15
CA ASP A 744 -23.43 59.81 24.96
C ASP A 744 -24.97 59.95 25.05
N ASP A 745 -25.56 59.78 26.21
CA ASP A 745 -27.01 59.77 26.42
C ASP A 745 -27.56 61.14 27.03
N LEU A 746 -26.69 62.01 27.52
CA LEU A 746 -26.97 63.36 27.94
C LEU A 746 -26.38 64.40 26.95
#